data_25e3abd5f1773f0905a3e5488af40778
#
_entry.id   25e3abd5f1773f0905a3e5488af40778
#
_cell.length_a   1.000
_cell.length_b   1.000
_cell.length_c   1.000
_cell.angle_alpha   90.00
_cell.angle_beta   90.00
_cell.angle_gamma   90.00
#
_symmetry.space_group_name_H-M   'P 1'
#
loop_
_entity.id
_entity.type
_entity.pdbx_description
1 polymer ?
#
loop_
_entity_poly.entity_id
_entity_poly.type
_entity_poly.pdbx_seq_one_letter_code
_entity_poly.pdbx_strand_id
1 'polypeptide(L)'
;MLRSFQGTKKTNEFIMFEDFTVYDDCEPAGVELPKTDVSLKVLESLSLGADSSTKEIMYELARKGLRDKGITRYKNKSVYFARAKQELETFEELGFTDYILLNWDVLNFCHENNIPTGAGRGSAAGSLVLYLLGVTNIDPIPHNLFFERFVSKSRAKKVYDKRNKEFLVGSLLPDVDSDISYEQRQKVIQYIEEKHKGRTAKILTFNTFSSKLCIREATKYFDQAREEEANKVSDMIPKNHGKVSSLSKAEEENEKFESWAKIHRNTFENAKKIENLIKNTGVHPSGIAICSQDISQVVPLQKTKDGDVITGYNMHDVADLMVKFDILGLRTLTIAHKTCSKLNIDLDDIDANEPFVYEVLQNFNHPEGLFQISADTNYRVCQDVKPENLDELSDVVALARPGALQFVDEYIRQKYSSTNLNLHPELDSILSWSKNVILYQEQLMQIANKVFELTLEEAETLRRIVGKKKADEMPAWKNRIYEAGESLGLEESISDFYWEALEASADYSFNKSHSFAYADLAAKTVFLKYKYPKEFFLSVLESSEFDPDPLSVISAVHEELADFGIRLLPPSLFKSDINFSIEGDNIRYGLNSIKGISSKSIESLVAFRGKSFDSKYEVFTAAKGCGINISILSALIQAGAMDESTKTRSRLVLESQAFNILTDREKRNFILFKDRFGEDILEAISQVINTGALADDNRPIMKPSRFETFSKKFKNYRDMYDKNKSHQKLSNWWYENSLLGYSYSHDLKECFEEGYGTLNTLKEVKDLPEQSNYKTVCQVKDFFTRISQGGNKYMIIEASDNTASSKFILMDNSREEKLTEFLNCNKMSKDAILVLNASKNRDTSFVNSVRLIDTKIMMKLKDLKK
;
A
#
# COMPACT_ATOMS: atom_id res chain seq x y z
N MET A 1 26.53 -27.76 -6.86
CA MET A 1 26.42 -29.21 -6.59
C MET A 1 25.56 -29.96 -7.62
N LEU A 2 24.34 -29.60 -7.92
CA LEU A 2 23.51 -30.31 -8.92
C LEU A 2 24.11 -30.39 -10.33
N ARG A 3 24.99 -29.50 -10.75
CA ARG A 3 25.68 -29.56 -12.05
C ARG A 3 26.81 -30.58 -12.14
N SER A 4 27.40 -31.01 -11.03
CA SER A 4 28.43 -32.06 -11.03
C SER A 4 27.86 -33.45 -11.23
N PHE A 5 26.58 -33.67 -10.99
CA PHE A 5 25.88 -34.95 -11.20
C PHE A 5 25.54 -35.25 -12.64
N GLN A 6 25.58 -34.26 -13.54
CA GLN A 6 25.31 -34.51 -14.98
C GLN A 6 26.53 -34.94 -15.80
N GLY A 7 27.71 -34.97 -15.21
CA GLY A 7 28.97 -35.25 -15.93
C GLY A 7 29.45 -36.68 -15.96
N THR A 8 28.89 -37.59 -15.18
CA THR A 8 29.39 -38.98 -15.10
C THR A 8 28.42 -39.96 -15.68
N LYS A 9 28.41 -40.07 -16.99
CA LYS A 9 27.71 -41.12 -17.75
C LYS A 9 28.42 -42.46 -17.75
N LYS A 10 29.12 -42.87 -16.71
CA LYS A 10 29.86 -44.16 -16.72
C LYS A 10 29.78 -45.03 -15.49
N THR A 11 29.08 -44.72 -14.47
CA THR A 11 28.81 -45.65 -13.37
C THR A 11 27.41 -45.43 -12.86
N ASN A 12 26.58 -46.45 -12.83
CA ASN A 12 25.33 -46.52 -12.10
C ASN A 12 25.58 -46.61 -10.57
N GLU A 13 26.68 -46.11 -10.08
CA GLU A 13 26.93 -45.99 -8.65
C GLU A 13 26.28 -44.73 -8.19
N PHE A 14 25.20 -44.88 -7.46
CA PHE A 14 24.69 -43.84 -6.60
C PHE A 14 25.82 -43.49 -5.61
N ILE A 15 26.29 -42.23 -5.60
CA ILE A 15 27.11 -41.72 -4.52
C ILE A 15 26.26 -41.86 -3.26
N MET A 16 26.66 -42.78 -2.37
CA MET A 16 25.98 -42.96 -1.09
C MET A 16 26.24 -41.74 -0.22
N PHE A 17 25.28 -41.32 0.60
CA PHE A 17 25.45 -40.20 1.54
C PHE A 17 26.66 -40.40 2.47
N GLU A 18 27.08 -41.65 2.68
CA GLU A 18 28.26 -42.01 3.45
C GLU A 18 29.58 -41.44 2.88
N ASP A 19 29.64 -41.10 1.59
CA ASP A 19 30.79 -40.45 0.97
C ASP A 19 30.86 -38.91 1.25
N PHE A 20 29.85 -38.34 1.93
CA PHE A 20 29.78 -36.96 2.32
C PHE A 20 30.05 -36.73 3.81
N THR A 21 31.08 -37.36 4.34
CA THR A 21 31.53 -37.20 5.75
C THR A 21 31.86 -35.75 6.14
N VAL A 22 32.00 -34.86 5.16
CA VAL A 22 32.20 -33.41 5.38
C VAL A 22 31.03 -32.76 6.12
N TYR A 23 29.84 -33.39 6.06
CA TYR A 23 28.64 -32.82 6.72
C TYR A 23 28.55 -33.14 8.22
N ASP A 24 29.18 -34.21 8.68
CA ASP A 24 29.22 -34.53 10.11
C ASP A 24 30.07 -33.53 10.94
N ASP A 25 30.93 -32.78 10.26
CA ASP A 25 31.76 -31.73 10.87
C ASP A 25 31.17 -30.30 10.73
N CYS A 26 30.03 -30.16 10.02
CA CYS A 26 29.33 -28.87 9.95
C CYS A 26 28.54 -28.64 11.24
N GLU A 27 29.14 -27.93 12.16
CA GLU A 27 28.40 -27.38 13.31
C GLU A 27 27.34 -26.39 12.84
N PRO A 28 26.17 -26.33 13.50
CA PRO A 28 25.21 -25.28 13.22
C PRO A 28 25.88 -23.93 13.46
N ALA A 29 26.33 -23.30 12.37
CA ALA A 29 26.90 -21.96 12.44
C ALA A 29 25.76 -20.99 12.72
N GLY A 30 25.91 -20.15 13.71
CA GLY A 30 25.09 -18.98 13.89
C GLY A 30 25.47 -17.86 12.90
N VAL A 31 24.93 -16.67 13.12
CA VAL A 31 25.25 -15.47 12.34
C VAL A 31 26.59 -14.88 12.78
N GLU A 32 27.50 -14.72 11.87
CA GLU A 32 28.67 -13.86 12.02
C GLU A 32 28.33 -12.47 11.46
N LEU A 33 28.41 -11.43 12.30
CA LEU A 33 28.11 -10.07 11.87
C LEU A 33 29.15 -9.55 10.88
N PRO A 34 28.76 -8.91 9.78
CA PRO A 34 29.68 -8.20 8.92
C PRO A 34 30.23 -6.97 9.66
N LYS A 35 31.53 -6.73 9.55
CA LYS A 35 32.14 -5.51 10.08
C LYS A 35 31.69 -4.31 9.27
N THR A 36 31.41 -3.23 9.95
CA THR A 36 31.01 -1.96 9.34
C THR A 36 32.24 -1.09 9.10
N ASP A 37 32.57 -0.85 7.83
CA ASP A 37 33.63 0.08 7.45
C ASP A 37 33.09 1.51 7.52
N VAL A 38 33.53 2.28 8.51
CA VAL A 38 33.16 3.68 8.69
C VAL A 38 34.15 4.57 7.93
N SER A 39 33.64 5.56 7.19
CA SER A 39 34.46 6.45 6.36
C SER A 39 35.43 7.29 7.23
N LEU A 40 36.63 7.55 6.70
CA LEU A 40 37.62 8.39 7.37
C LEU A 40 37.06 9.77 7.74
N LYS A 41 36.24 10.37 6.88
CA LYS A 41 35.54 11.65 7.15
C LYS A 41 34.71 11.60 8.43
N VAL A 42 33.98 10.50 8.68
CA VAL A 42 33.19 10.33 9.89
C VAL A 42 34.11 10.13 11.08
N LEU A 43 35.15 9.29 10.99
CA LEU A 43 36.12 9.06 12.07
C LEU A 43 36.80 10.37 12.48
N GLU A 44 37.25 11.18 11.54
CA GLU A 44 37.82 12.51 11.80
C GLU A 44 36.81 13.42 12.51
N SER A 45 35.54 13.41 12.12
CA SER A 45 34.47 14.19 12.79
C SER A 45 34.24 13.77 14.24
N LEU A 46 34.56 12.54 14.57
CA LEU A 46 34.49 11.95 15.93
C LEU A 46 35.81 12.08 16.69
N SER A 47 36.84 12.64 16.07
CA SER A 47 38.22 12.68 16.63
C SER A 47 38.81 11.28 16.89
N LEU A 48 38.48 10.33 16.02
CA LEU A 48 38.92 8.93 16.07
C LEU A 48 39.93 8.65 14.93
N GLY A 49 40.83 7.70 15.19
CA GLY A 49 41.79 7.19 14.20
C GLY A 49 41.21 6.05 13.36
N ALA A 50 41.90 5.70 12.27
CA ALA A 50 41.51 4.61 11.38
C ALA A 50 41.47 3.23 12.06
N ASP A 51 42.24 3.05 13.12
CA ASP A 51 42.34 1.79 13.91
C ASP A 51 41.34 1.72 15.07
N SER A 52 40.41 2.69 15.19
CA SER A 52 39.44 2.71 16.28
C SER A 52 38.47 1.52 16.18
N SER A 53 38.17 0.94 17.33
CA SER A 53 37.25 -0.18 17.42
C SER A 53 35.81 0.25 17.17
N THR A 54 34.96 -0.67 16.70
CA THR A 54 33.53 -0.42 16.50
C THR A 54 32.83 0.01 17.78
N LYS A 55 33.29 -0.47 18.92
CA LYS A 55 32.86 0.00 20.25
C LYS A 55 33.15 1.49 20.44
N GLU A 56 34.39 1.95 20.25
CA GLU A 56 34.76 3.37 20.38
C GLU A 56 33.93 4.24 19.44
N ILE A 57 33.72 3.79 18.18
CA ILE A 57 32.91 4.50 17.20
C ILE A 57 31.45 4.67 17.69
N MET A 58 30.85 3.59 18.18
CA MET A 58 29.44 3.64 18.67
C MET A 58 29.33 4.56 19.91
N TYR A 59 30.27 4.53 20.82
CA TYR A 59 30.27 5.40 22.00
C TYR A 59 30.43 6.88 21.62
N GLU A 60 31.33 7.21 20.71
CA GLU A 60 31.53 8.61 20.27
C GLU A 60 30.37 9.12 19.42
N LEU A 61 29.73 8.27 18.58
CA LEU A 61 28.50 8.61 17.91
C LEU A 61 27.38 8.93 18.91
N ALA A 62 27.20 8.11 19.94
CA ALA A 62 26.21 8.37 20.99
C ALA A 62 26.51 9.67 21.76
N ARG A 63 27.77 9.95 22.09
CA ARG A 63 28.20 11.21 22.72
C ARG A 63 27.94 12.42 21.81
N LYS A 64 28.22 12.29 20.53
CA LYS A 64 27.90 13.32 19.53
C LYS A 64 26.39 13.57 19.51
N GLY A 65 25.57 12.51 19.42
CA GLY A 65 24.10 12.61 19.44
C GLY A 65 23.56 13.32 20.70
N LEU A 66 24.12 13.06 21.88
CA LEU A 66 23.76 13.77 23.12
C LEU A 66 24.03 15.28 23.01
N ARG A 67 25.10 15.70 22.32
CA ARG A 67 25.44 17.11 22.10
C ARG A 67 24.53 17.74 21.03
N ASP A 68 24.41 17.09 19.88
CA ASP A 68 23.70 17.60 18.70
C ASP A 68 22.21 17.77 18.98
N LYS A 69 21.61 16.86 19.75
CA LYS A 69 20.20 16.94 20.20
C LYS A 69 20.03 17.83 21.44
N GLY A 70 21.06 18.50 21.93
CA GLY A 70 21.00 19.46 23.04
C GLY A 70 20.72 18.83 24.42
N ILE A 71 20.72 17.49 24.54
CA ILE A 71 20.37 16.75 25.77
C ILE A 71 21.31 17.10 26.93
N THR A 72 22.56 17.46 26.65
CA THR A 72 23.53 17.90 27.65
C THR A 72 23.07 19.12 28.46
N ARG A 73 22.07 19.89 27.96
CA ARG A 73 21.50 21.08 28.60
C ARG A 73 20.20 20.78 29.37
N TYR A 74 19.65 19.55 29.27
CA TYR A 74 18.39 19.18 29.93
C TYR A 74 18.59 19.11 31.46
N LYS A 75 17.54 19.48 32.21
CA LYS A 75 17.54 19.37 33.69
C LYS A 75 17.65 17.92 34.13
N ASN A 76 17.04 17.00 33.40
CA ASN A 76 17.03 15.56 33.66
C ASN A 76 18.10 14.77 32.87
N LYS A 77 19.16 15.43 32.39
CA LYS A 77 20.25 14.80 31.61
C LYS A 77 20.85 13.54 32.23
N SER A 78 20.84 13.45 33.57
CA SER A 78 21.34 12.27 34.29
C SER A 78 20.59 10.98 33.94
N VAL A 79 19.26 11.09 33.66
CA VAL A 79 18.43 9.96 33.23
C VAL A 79 18.86 9.50 31.83
N TYR A 80 19.09 10.43 30.90
CA TYR A 80 19.59 10.10 29.54
C TYR A 80 20.99 9.46 29.60
N PHE A 81 21.90 9.98 30.41
CA PHE A 81 23.24 9.44 30.51
C PHE A 81 23.24 8.03 31.10
N ALA A 82 22.45 7.79 32.16
CA ALA A 82 22.30 6.46 32.74
C ALA A 82 21.72 5.47 31.75
N ARG A 83 20.65 5.86 31.04
CA ARG A 83 19.98 5.02 30.02
C ARG A 83 20.91 4.74 28.84
N ALA A 84 21.61 5.75 28.30
CA ALA A 84 22.53 5.58 27.18
C ALA A 84 23.68 4.64 27.55
N LYS A 85 24.24 4.80 28.78
CA LYS A 85 25.25 3.89 29.28
C LYS A 85 24.77 2.45 29.39
N GLN A 86 23.59 2.22 29.98
CA GLN A 86 22.97 0.90 30.11
C GLN A 86 22.78 0.22 28.75
N GLU A 87 22.27 0.96 27.79
CA GLU A 87 22.01 0.42 26.42
C GLU A 87 23.32 0.08 25.70
N LEU A 88 24.31 0.98 25.73
CA LEU A 88 25.63 0.76 25.13
C LEU A 88 26.33 -0.47 25.72
N GLU A 89 26.35 -0.60 27.06
CA GLU A 89 26.92 -1.76 27.77
C GLU A 89 26.14 -3.06 27.39
N THR A 90 24.83 -2.98 27.22
CA THR A 90 24.01 -4.13 26.81
C THR A 90 24.33 -4.55 25.36
N PHE A 91 24.43 -3.61 24.42
CA PHE A 91 24.82 -3.92 23.04
C PHE A 91 26.20 -4.55 22.94
N GLU A 92 27.15 -4.07 23.73
CA GLU A 92 28.51 -4.64 23.82
C GLU A 92 28.49 -6.06 24.39
N GLU A 93 27.81 -6.27 25.52
CA GLU A 93 27.72 -7.57 26.19
C GLU A 93 27.10 -8.64 25.26
N LEU A 94 26.08 -8.24 24.47
CA LEU A 94 25.39 -9.14 23.55
C LEU A 94 26.10 -9.30 22.21
N GLY A 95 27.14 -8.52 21.91
CA GLY A 95 27.87 -8.55 20.65
C GLY A 95 27.10 -7.86 19.49
N PHE A 96 26.20 -6.94 19.79
CA PHE A 96 25.34 -6.27 18.76
C PHE A 96 25.94 -4.97 18.21
N THR A 97 27.13 -4.57 18.64
CA THR A 97 27.75 -3.30 18.23
C THR A 97 27.84 -3.15 16.72
N ASP A 98 28.41 -4.16 16.02
CA ASP A 98 28.52 -4.13 14.56
C ASP A 98 27.15 -4.13 13.88
N TYR A 99 26.16 -4.82 14.44
CA TYR A 99 24.79 -4.81 13.92
C TYR A 99 24.14 -3.42 14.01
N ILE A 100 24.30 -2.73 15.13
CA ILE A 100 23.79 -1.36 15.32
C ILE A 100 24.50 -0.37 14.40
N LEU A 101 25.84 -0.49 14.26
CA LEU A 101 26.60 0.35 13.33
C LEU A 101 26.25 0.09 11.88
N LEU A 102 25.93 -1.14 11.49
CA LEU A 102 25.46 -1.47 10.15
C LEU A 102 24.14 -0.76 9.82
N ASN A 103 23.20 -0.75 10.78
CA ASN A 103 21.94 0.01 10.65
C ASN A 103 22.19 1.51 10.57
N TRP A 104 23.04 2.03 11.45
CA TRP A 104 23.43 3.43 11.46
C TRP A 104 24.04 3.87 10.11
N ASP A 105 24.91 3.07 9.54
CA ASP A 105 25.58 3.39 8.27
C ASP A 105 24.59 3.58 7.11
N VAL A 106 23.59 2.69 7.01
CA VAL A 106 22.54 2.80 5.98
C VAL A 106 21.70 4.06 6.18
N LEU A 107 21.31 4.39 7.42
CA LEU A 107 20.52 5.58 7.71
C LEU A 107 21.35 6.86 7.54
N ASN A 108 22.65 6.83 7.92
CA ASN A 108 23.57 7.94 7.70
C ASN A 108 23.73 8.24 6.20
N PHE A 109 23.84 7.20 5.36
CA PHE A 109 23.82 7.38 3.91
C PHE A 109 22.52 8.05 3.44
N CYS A 110 21.37 7.67 3.99
CA CYS A 110 20.10 8.32 3.69
C CYS A 110 20.14 9.81 4.05
N HIS A 111 20.60 10.17 5.25
CA HIS A 111 20.69 11.56 5.71
C HIS A 111 21.67 12.39 4.86
N GLU A 112 22.87 11.86 4.56
CA GLU A 112 23.86 12.55 3.72
C GLU A 112 23.36 12.80 2.27
N ASN A 113 22.43 11.96 1.80
CA ASN A 113 21.89 12.06 0.43
C ASN A 113 20.46 12.64 0.39
N ASN A 114 20.00 13.23 1.46
CA ASN A 114 18.63 13.78 1.61
C ASN A 114 17.53 12.76 1.20
N ILE A 115 17.72 11.49 1.57
CA ILE A 115 16.72 10.43 1.40
C ILE A 115 15.87 10.40 2.67
N PRO A 116 14.55 10.66 2.58
CA PRO A 116 13.67 10.68 3.75
C PRO A 116 13.58 9.33 4.44
N THR A 117 13.71 9.36 5.76
CA THR A 117 13.56 8.20 6.65
C THR A 117 12.40 8.42 7.61
N GLY A 118 11.75 7.33 8.05
CA GLY A 118 10.69 7.37 9.05
C GLY A 118 11.22 7.62 10.47
N ALA A 119 10.33 8.05 11.36
CA ALA A 119 10.67 8.31 12.76
C ALA A 119 11.10 7.06 13.56
N GLY A 120 10.87 5.89 13.02
CA GLY A 120 11.16 4.57 13.59
C GLY A 120 10.02 3.60 13.39
N ARG A 121 10.30 2.32 13.55
CA ARG A 121 9.33 1.25 13.38
C ARG A 121 9.53 0.14 14.39
N GLY A 122 8.46 -0.55 14.76
CA GLY A 122 8.55 -1.67 15.69
C GLY A 122 9.05 -1.25 17.05
N SER A 123 9.88 -2.09 17.67
CA SER A 123 10.44 -1.86 19.00
C SER A 123 11.71 -1.00 19.00
N ALA A 124 12.34 -0.77 17.86
CA ALA A 124 13.60 -0.02 17.74
C ALA A 124 13.49 1.42 18.28
N ALA A 125 12.32 2.07 18.13
CA ALA A 125 12.06 3.40 18.69
C ALA A 125 12.07 3.45 20.25
N GLY A 126 12.14 2.30 20.93
CA GLY A 126 12.36 2.22 22.38
C GLY A 126 13.81 2.38 22.82
N SER A 127 14.79 2.45 21.90
CA SER A 127 16.20 2.61 22.20
C SER A 127 16.65 4.07 22.13
N LEU A 128 17.22 4.56 23.24
CA LEU A 128 17.83 5.88 23.30
C LEU A 128 19.10 5.95 22.42
N VAL A 129 19.91 4.90 22.40
CA VAL A 129 21.10 4.85 21.55
C VAL A 129 20.75 4.98 20.09
N LEU A 130 19.74 4.26 19.59
CA LEU A 130 19.29 4.39 18.21
C LEU A 130 18.79 5.82 17.88
N TYR A 131 18.10 6.46 18.82
CA TYR A 131 17.71 7.87 18.71
C TYR A 131 18.93 8.80 18.64
N LEU A 132 19.95 8.58 19.49
CA LEU A 132 21.17 9.38 19.50
C LEU A 132 21.99 9.22 18.23
N LEU A 133 22.00 8.02 17.66
CA LEU A 133 22.67 7.73 16.40
C LEU A 133 21.86 8.23 15.16
N GLY A 134 20.62 8.69 15.33
CA GLY A 134 19.76 9.09 14.21
C GLY A 134 19.18 7.91 13.42
N VAL A 135 19.19 6.70 13.99
CA VAL A 135 18.51 5.53 13.40
C VAL A 135 16.99 5.62 13.59
N THR A 136 16.58 6.24 14.69
CA THR A 136 15.18 6.61 14.97
C THR A 136 15.10 8.10 15.33
N ASN A 137 13.90 8.71 15.15
CA ASN A 137 13.68 10.13 15.45
C ASN A 137 12.75 10.36 16.66
N ILE A 138 12.39 9.31 17.40
CA ILE A 138 11.58 9.38 18.61
C ILE A 138 12.48 9.35 19.86
N ASP A 139 12.35 10.36 20.72
CA ASP A 139 12.96 10.32 22.05
C ASP A 139 12.20 9.36 22.96
N PRO A 140 12.79 8.23 23.39
CA PRO A 140 12.05 7.22 24.15
C PRO A 140 11.77 7.63 25.61
N ILE A 141 12.50 8.61 26.15
CA ILE A 141 12.43 8.96 27.59
C ILE A 141 11.11 9.65 27.95
N PRO A 142 10.68 10.75 27.28
CA PRO A 142 9.44 11.41 27.61
C PRO A 142 8.20 10.54 27.43
N HIS A 143 8.27 9.55 26.53
CA HIS A 143 7.15 8.68 26.15
C HIS A 143 7.15 7.34 26.88
N ASN A 144 8.06 7.13 27.87
CA ASN A 144 8.18 5.89 28.65
C ASN A 144 8.26 4.63 27.73
N LEU A 145 9.09 4.70 26.68
CA LEU A 145 9.36 3.55 25.82
C LEU A 145 10.52 2.72 26.38
N PHE A 146 10.36 1.39 26.39
CA PHE A 146 11.30 0.49 27.07
C PHE A 146 12.31 -0.11 26.11
N PHE A 147 13.59 -0.03 26.49
CA PHE A 147 14.69 -0.69 25.80
C PHE A 147 14.57 -2.22 25.84
N GLU A 148 14.12 -2.76 26.99
CA GLU A 148 13.97 -4.19 27.22
C GLU A 148 12.93 -4.82 26.28
N ARG A 149 11.97 -4.02 25.74
CA ARG A 149 11.05 -4.44 24.69
C ARG A 149 11.74 -4.60 23.34
N PHE A 150 12.79 -3.82 23.07
CA PHE A 150 13.62 -3.91 21.86
C PHE A 150 14.71 -4.97 22.04
N VAL A 151 15.55 -4.86 23.06
CA VAL A 151 16.62 -5.78 23.37
C VAL A 151 16.53 -6.24 24.82
N SER A 152 16.49 -7.55 25.03
CA SER A 152 16.53 -8.18 26.35
C SER A 152 17.72 -9.14 26.42
N LYS A 153 18.47 -9.09 27.50
CA LYS A 153 19.62 -10.00 27.74
C LYS A 153 19.18 -11.47 27.71
N SER A 154 17.96 -11.76 28.13
CA SER A 154 17.41 -13.12 28.13
C SER A 154 17.16 -13.68 26.70
N ARG A 155 17.09 -12.81 25.68
CA ARG A 155 16.87 -13.21 24.29
C ARG A 155 18.15 -13.58 23.55
N ALA A 156 19.25 -12.87 23.84
CA ALA A 156 20.47 -13.05 23.09
C ALA A 156 21.20 -14.32 23.54
N LYS A 157 21.55 -15.16 22.58
CA LYS A 157 22.37 -16.34 22.81
C LYS A 157 23.56 -16.31 21.86
N LYS A 158 24.74 -16.57 22.43
CA LYS A 158 25.98 -16.79 21.71
C LYS A 158 26.18 -18.28 21.54
N VAL A 159 26.63 -18.69 20.39
CA VAL A 159 27.01 -20.08 20.08
C VAL A 159 28.49 -20.07 19.72
N TYR A 160 29.23 -21.06 20.13
CA TYR A 160 30.65 -21.19 19.84
C TYR A 160 30.92 -22.42 19.00
N ASP A 161 31.74 -22.27 17.95
CA ASP A 161 32.20 -23.41 17.15
C ASP A 161 33.34 -24.19 17.91
N LYS A 162 33.77 -25.29 17.33
CA LYS A 162 34.89 -26.11 17.87
C LYS A 162 36.21 -25.36 18.00
N ARG A 163 36.35 -24.22 17.29
CA ARG A 163 37.54 -23.34 17.36
C ARG A 163 37.33 -22.19 18.34
N ASN A 164 36.27 -22.22 19.13
CA ASN A 164 35.87 -21.21 20.09
C ASN A 164 35.56 -19.84 19.42
N LYS A 165 35.20 -19.85 18.13
CA LYS A 165 34.74 -18.65 17.45
C LYS A 165 33.27 -18.38 17.81
N GLU A 166 32.96 -17.13 18.15
CA GLU A 166 31.66 -16.69 18.60
C GLU A 166 30.74 -16.43 17.39
N PHE A 167 29.51 -16.93 17.48
CA PHE A 167 28.39 -16.65 16.55
C PHE A 167 27.16 -16.23 17.34
N LEU A 168 26.28 -15.49 16.71
CA LEU A 168 24.99 -15.10 17.26
C LEU A 168 23.88 -16.00 16.72
N VAL A 169 22.84 -16.24 17.50
CA VAL A 169 21.63 -16.91 17.01
C VAL A 169 20.81 -15.89 16.24
N GLY A 170 20.76 -16.00 14.92
CA GLY A 170 20.19 -14.99 14.01
C GLY A 170 18.72 -14.70 14.26
N SER A 171 17.91 -15.72 14.56
CA SER A 171 16.49 -15.56 14.92
C SER A 171 16.24 -14.80 16.24
N LEU A 172 17.31 -14.47 17.00
CA LEU A 172 17.26 -13.69 18.22
C LEU A 172 17.84 -12.28 18.08
N LEU A 173 18.36 -11.91 16.91
CA LEU A 173 18.73 -10.52 16.60
C LEU A 173 17.49 -9.60 16.72
N PRO A 174 17.67 -8.38 17.25
CA PRO A 174 16.56 -7.43 17.30
C PRO A 174 16.23 -6.94 15.90
N ASP A 175 14.94 -6.81 15.60
CA ASP A 175 14.51 -6.24 14.32
C ASP A 175 14.68 -4.71 14.33
N VAL A 176 15.48 -4.19 13.40
CA VAL A 176 15.62 -2.76 13.13
C VAL A 176 15.06 -2.52 11.71
N ASP A 177 13.76 -2.32 11.63
CA ASP A 177 13.09 -1.99 10.39
C ASP A 177 13.30 -0.50 10.05
N SER A 178 13.64 -0.20 8.82
CA SER A 178 13.82 1.18 8.34
C SER A 178 12.77 1.53 7.30
N ASP A 179 11.88 2.46 7.64
CA ASP A 179 10.98 3.08 6.68
C ASP A 179 11.75 4.15 5.90
N ILE A 180 11.73 4.04 4.57
CA ILE A 180 12.43 4.95 3.64
C ILE A 180 11.44 5.43 2.57
N SER A 181 11.68 6.61 2.00
CA SER A 181 10.92 7.08 0.85
C SER A 181 10.81 6.00 -0.23
N TYR A 182 9.59 5.67 -0.62
CA TYR A 182 9.32 4.61 -1.62
C TYR A 182 10.08 4.85 -2.93
N GLU A 183 10.08 6.08 -3.42
CA GLU A 183 10.70 6.48 -4.67
C GLU A 183 12.23 6.34 -4.65
N GLN A 184 12.86 6.58 -3.50
CA GLN A 184 14.32 6.58 -3.37
C GLN A 184 14.89 5.28 -2.81
N ARG A 185 14.03 4.34 -2.44
CA ARG A 185 14.42 3.05 -1.85
C ARG A 185 15.47 2.30 -2.68
N GLN A 186 15.35 2.33 -4.02
CA GLN A 186 16.28 1.62 -4.89
C GLN A 186 17.72 2.16 -4.79
N LYS A 187 17.91 3.46 -4.52
CA LYS A 187 19.24 4.05 -4.29
C LYS A 187 19.90 3.47 -3.03
N VAL A 188 19.11 3.27 -1.98
CA VAL A 188 19.60 2.68 -0.73
C VAL A 188 19.99 1.22 -0.92
N ILE A 189 19.18 0.46 -1.66
CA ILE A 189 19.50 -0.93 -2.03
C ILE A 189 20.82 -0.98 -2.79
N GLN A 190 21.00 -0.13 -3.79
CA GLN A 190 22.25 -0.06 -4.59
C GLN A 190 23.46 0.29 -3.70
N TYR A 191 23.32 1.25 -2.78
CA TYR A 191 24.38 1.56 -1.82
C TYR A 191 24.81 0.33 -1.01
N ILE A 192 23.85 -0.43 -0.48
CA ILE A 192 24.13 -1.65 0.31
C ILE A 192 24.83 -2.70 -0.57
N GLU A 193 24.35 -2.92 -1.79
CA GLU A 193 24.93 -3.87 -2.75
C GLU A 193 26.35 -3.50 -3.17
N GLU A 194 26.63 -2.21 -3.39
CA GLU A 194 27.96 -1.71 -3.74
C GLU A 194 28.93 -1.79 -2.56
N LYS A 195 28.50 -1.36 -1.37
CA LYS A 195 29.34 -1.38 -0.16
C LYS A 195 29.71 -2.79 0.27
N HIS A 196 28.76 -3.71 0.15
CA HIS A 196 28.94 -5.12 0.55
C HIS A 196 29.02 -6.05 -0.67
N LYS A 197 29.72 -5.61 -1.72
CA LYS A 197 29.82 -6.36 -3.00
C LYS A 197 30.25 -7.80 -2.79
N GLY A 198 29.51 -8.75 -3.36
CA GLY A 198 29.73 -10.20 -3.22
C GLY A 198 29.24 -10.79 -1.89
N ARG A 199 28.77 -9.96 -0.97
CA ARG A 199 28.28 -10.37 0.36
C ARG A 199 26.77 -10.14 0.55
N THR A 200 26.06 -9.69 -0.48
CA THR A 200 24.62 -9.38 -0.44
C THR A 200 23.83 -10.15 -1.48
N ALA A 201 22.59 -10.47 -1.13
CA ALA A 201 21.58 -10.95 -2.06
C ALA A 201 20.18 -10.56 -1.59
N LYS A 202 19.23 -10.39 -2.52
CA LYS A 202 17.81 -10.32 -2.18
C LYS A 202 17.33 -11.69 -1.68
N ILE A 203 16.29 -11.72 -0.85
CA ILE A 203 15.83 -12.95 -0.21
C ILE A 203 14.75 -13.62 -1.07
N LEU A 204 14.84 -14.95 -1.21
CA LEU A 204 13.83 -15.78 -1.86
C LEU A 204 12.54 -15.83 -1.04
N THR A 205 11.40 -15.80 -1.71
CA THR A 205 10.11 -16.13 -1.13
C THR A 205 9.47 -17.31 -1.85
N PHE A 206 8.76 -18.16 -1.11
CA PHE A 206 7.92 -19.21 -1.66
C PHE A 206 6.47 -18.74 -1.69
N ASN A 207 5.91 -18.64 -2.90
CA ASN A 207 4.47 -18.44 -3.05
C ASN A 207 3.81 -19.82 -3.03
N THR A 208 2.99 -20.07 -2.03
CA THR A 208 2.32 -21.38 -1.88
C THR A 208 0.90 -21.33 -2.46
N PHE A 209 0.36 -22.51 -2.72
CA PHE A 209 -1.04 -22.69 -3.07
C PHE A 209 -1.92 -22.46 -1.83
N SER A 210 -2.57 -21.31 -1.76
CA SER A 210 -3.58 -21.04 -0.73
C SER A 210 -4.85 -21.85 -0.98
N SER A 211 -5.65 -22.11 0.06
CA SER A 211 -6.92 -22.86 -0.03
C SER A 211 -7.81 -22.39 -1.17
N LYS A 212 -8.03 -21.07 -1.29
CA LYS A 212 -8.82 -20.46 -2.38
C LYS A 212 -8.23 -20.72 -3.76
N LEU A 213 -6.91 -20.63 -3.88
CA LEU A 213 -6.22 -20.87 -5.14
C LEU A 213 -6.29 -22.37 -5.51
N CYS A 214 -6.08 -23.26 -4.54
CA CYS A 214 -6.18 -24.71 -4.76
C CYS A 214 -7.52 -25.10 -5.34
N ILE A 215 -8.61 -24.67 -4.70
CA ILE A 215 -9.97 -24.96 -5.15
C ILE A 215 -10.23 -24.39 -6.53
N ARG A 216 -9.83 -23.15 -6.78
CA ARG A 216 -10.03 -22.51 -8.09
C ARG A 216 -9.32 -23.26 -9.21
N GLU A 217 -8.05 -23.60 -9.03
CA GLU A 217 -7.27 -24.32 -10.04
C GLU A 217 -7.75 -25.76 -10.20
N ALA A 218 -8.08 -26.47 -9.12
CA ALA A 218 -8.60 -27.84 -9.17
C ALA A 218 -9.96 -27.89 -9.87
N THR A 219 -10.87 -26.95 -9.57
CA THR A 219 -12.20 -26.87 -10.20
C THR A 219 -12.07 -26.61 -11.72
N LYS A 220 -11.16 -25.72 -12.12
CA LYS A 220 -10.91 -25.48 -13.54
C LYS A 220 -10.34 -26.73 -14.25
N TYR A 221 -9.45 -27.45 -13.60
CA TYR A 221 -8.77 -28.59 -14.21
C TYR A 221 -9.63 -29.86 -14.22
N PHE A 222 -10.18 -30.26 -13.08
CA PHE A 222 -10.91 -31.53 -12.96
C PHE A 222 -12.38 -31.43 -13.39
N ASP A 223 -13.04 -30.32 -13.07
CA ASP A 223 -14.45 -30.10 -13.39
C ASP A 223 -14.65 -29.31 -14.71
N GLN A 224 -13.55 -28.90 -15.37
CA GLN A 224 -13.58 -28.08 -16.60
C GLN A 224 -14.39 -26.78 -16.44
N ALA A 225 -14.47 -26.27 -15.22
CA ALA A 225 -15.24 -25.08 -14.88
C ALA A 225 -14.63 -23.80 -15.47
N ARG A 226 -15.48 -22.82 -15.82
CA ARG A 226 -15.01 -21.49 -16.21
C ARG A 226 -14.49 -20.74 -14.98
N GLU A 227 -13.70 -19.70 -15.22
CA GLU A 227 -13.11 -18.87 -14.17
C GLU A 227 -14.16 -18.37 -13.17
N GLU A 228 -15.32 -17.92 -13.68
CA GLU A 228 -16.43 -17.41 -12.84
C GLU A 228 -17.02 -18.49 -11.91
N GLU A 229 -17.14 -19.71 -12.39
CA GLU A 229 -17.64 -20.86 -11.63
C GLU A 229 -16.62 -21.27 -10.55
N ALA A 230 -15.36 -21.35 -10.93
CA ALA A 230 -14.26 -21.67 -10.01
C ALA A 230 -14.11 -20.60 -8.90
N ASN A 231 -14.31 -19.32 -9.23
CA ASN A 231 -14.31 -18.23 -8.25
C ASN A 231 -15.48 -18.37 -7.27
N LYS A 232 -16.69 -18.71 -7.72
CA LYS A 232 -17.84 -18.94 -6.83
C LYS A 232 -17.56 -20.02 -5.80
N VAL A 233 -16.90 -21.12 -6.22
CA VAL A 233 -16.54 -22.20 -5.29
C VAL A 233 -15.48 -21.70 -4.29
N SER A 234 -14.44 -21.00 -4.76
CA SER A 234 -13.39 -20.47 -3.88
C SER A 234 -13.92 -19.44 -2.87
N ASP A 235 -14.99 -18.72 -3.22
CA ASP A 235 -15.60 -17.72 -2.33
C ASP A 235 -16.46 -18.33 -1.22
N MET A 236 -16.78 -19.63 -1.30
CA MET A 236 -17.42 -20.35 -0.20
C MET A 236 -16.45 -20.62 0.97
N ILE A 237 -15.11 -20.51 0.75
CA ILE A 237 -14.11 -20.73 1.80
C ILE A 237 -14.13 -19.56 2.78
N PRO A 238 -14.40 -19.81 4.08
CA PRO A 238 -14.49 -18.76 5.09
C PRO A 238 -13.18 -18.01 5.31
N LYS A 239 -13.31 -16.78 5.79
CA LYS A 239 -12.18 -16.00 6.32
C LYS A 239 -12.47 -15.69 7.79
N ASN A 240 -11.62 -16.16 8.69
CA ASN A 240 -11.69 -15.90 10.12
C ASN A 240 -10.60 -14.91 10.49
N HIS A 241 -10.97 -13.73 11.00
CA HIS A 241 -10.05 -12.64 11.37
C HIS A 241 -9.04 -12.30 10.26
N GLY A 242 -9.50 -12.26 8.99
CA GLY A 242 -8.65 -11.94 7.83
C GLY A 242 -7.84 -13.12 7.25
N LYS A 243 -7.74 -14.25 7.96
CA LYS A 243 -7.09 -15.47 7.47
C LYS A 243 -8.09 -16.39 6.78
N VAL A 244 -7.70 -16.91 5.62
CA VAL A 244 -8.51 -17.90 4.88
C VAL A 244 -8.41 -19.24 5.62
N SER A 245 -9.54 -19.90 5.88
CA SER A 245 -9.58 -21.23 6.49
C SER A 245 -8.91 -22.27 5.56
N SER A 246 -8.26 -23.29 6.13
CA SER A 246 -7.79 -24.43 5.34
C SER A 246 -8.97 -25.18 4.70
N LEU A 247 -8.72 -25.94 3.66
CA LEU A 247 -9.77 -26.67 2.94
C LEU A 247 -10.53 -27.63 3.86
N SER A 248 -9.82 -28.33 4.75
CA SER A 248 -10.46 -29.22 5.74
C SER A 248 -11.35 -28.46 6.70
N LYS A 249 -10.86 -27.31 7.23
CA LYS A 249 -11.62 -26.47 8.12
C LYS A 249 -12.82 -25.81 7.44
N ALA A 250 -12.67 -25.42 6.17
CA ALA A 250 -13.77 -24.86 5.38
C ALA A 250 -14.88 -25.90 5.12
N GLU A 251 -14.54 -27.17 4.95
CA GLU A 251 -15.49 -28.29 4.83
C GLU A 251 -16.33 -28.45 6.12
N GLU A 252 -15.72 -28.23 7.31
CA GLU A 252 -16.40 -28.29 8.61
C GLU A 252 -17.23 -27.03 8.91
N GLU A 253 -16.75 -25.86 8.52
CA GLU A 253 -17.32 -24.56 8.91
C GLU A 253 -18.42 -24.04 7.95
N ASN A 254 -18.52 -24.60 6.72
CA ASN A 254 -19.46 -24.12 5.70
C ASN A 254 -20.24 -25.23 5.02
N GLU A 255 -21.51 -25.42 5.39
CA GLU A 255 -22.40 -26.45 4.85
C GLU A 255 -22.51 -26.45 3.30
N LYS A 256 -22.44 -25.25 2.66
CA LYS A 256 -22.48 -25.16 1.19
C LYS A 256 -21.20 -25.68 0.55
N PHE A 257 -20.06 -25.35 1.17
CA PHE A 257 -18.77 -25.86 0.72
C PHE A 257 -18.64 -27.35 0.99
N GLU A 258 -19.12 -27.85 2.12
CA GLU A 258 -19.22 -29.29 2.44
C GLU A 258 -20.05 -30.03 1.39
N SER A 259 -21.23 -29.50 1.06
CA SER A 259 -22.12 -30.09 0.05
C SER A 259 -21.45 -30.12 -1.33
N TRP A 260 -20.77 -29.03 -1.72
CA TRP A 260 -19.99 -29.01 -2.95
C TRP A 260 -18.84 -30.03 -2.92
N ALA A 261 -18.09 -30.09 -1.84
CA ALA A 261 -16.97 -31.02 -1.67
C ALA A 261 -17.41 -32.49 -1.73
N LYS A 262 -18.59 -32.84 -1.23
CA LYS A 262 -19.19 -34.17 -1.33
C LYS A 262 -19.51 -34.55 -2.77
N ILE A 263 -20.06 -33.62 -3.56
CA ILE A 263 -20.40 -33.83 -4.98
C ILE A 263 -19.12 -33.92 -5.83
N HIS A 264 -18.16 -33.04 -5.59
CA HIS A 264 -16.90 -32.93 -6.33
C HIS A 264 -15.72 -33.55 -5.58
N ARG A 265 -15.93 -34.74 -4.96
CA ARG A 265 -14.94 -35.34 -4.05
C ARG A 265 -13.55 -35.49 -4.65
N ASN A 266 -13.45 -35.91 -5.91
CA ASN A 266 -12.16 -36.04 -6.60
C ASN A 266 -11.42 -34.68 -6.71
N THR A 267 -12.11 -33.63 -7.09
CA THR A 267 -11.57 -32.27 -7.21
C THR A 267 -11.11 -31.74 -5.85
N PHE A 268 -11.92 -31.93 -4.82
CA PHE A 268 -11.62 -31.50 -3.46
C PHE A 268 -10.40 -32.21 -2.85
N GLU A 269 -10.33 -33.57 -2.96
CA GLU A 269 -9.19 -34.31 -2.44
C GLU A 269 -7.87 -33.97 -3.16
N ASN A 270 -7.91 -33.72 -4.47
CA ASN A 270 -6.73 -33.26 -5.18
C ASN A 270 -6.34 -31.81 -4.82
N ALA A 271 -7.31 -30.94 -4.57
CA ALA A 271 -7.04 -29.60 -4.05
C ALA A 271 -6.33 -29.65 -2.68
N LYS A 272 -6.78 -30.54 -1.77
CA LYS A 272 -6.12 -30.74 -0.46
C LYS A 272 -4.68 -31.22 -0.58
N LYS A 273 -4.37 -32.08 -1.57
CA LYS A 273 -2.99 -32.57 -1.78
C LYS A 273 -2.01 -31.47 -2.19
N ILE A 274 -2.48 -30.42 -2.86
CA ILE A 274 -1.63 -29.31 -3.33
C ILE A 274 -1.68 -28.10 -2.38
N GLU A 275 -2.56 -28.11 -1.39
CA GLU A 275 -2.65 -27.02 -0.40
C GLU A 275 -1.31 -26.85 0.33
N ASN A 276 -0.84 -25.60 0.44
CA ASN A 276 0.45 -25.21 1.01
C ASN A 276 1.71 -25.68 0.25
N LEU A 277 1.59 -26.42 -0.86
CA LEU A 277 2.74 -26.71 -1.70
C LEU A 277 3.24 -25.44 -2.38
N ILE A 278 4.53 -25.41 -2.68
CA ILE A 278 5.16 -24.28 -3.38
C ILE A 278 4.65 -24.23 -4.81
N LYS A 279 4.05 -23.10 -5.19
CA LYS A 279 3.61 -22.83 -6.55
C LYS A 279 4.74 -22.26 -7.40
N ASN A 280 5.41 -21.24 -6.91
CA ASN A 280 6.54 -20.59 -7.55
C ASN A 280 7.38 -19.83 -6.51
N THR A 281 8.55 -19.43 -6.93
CA THR A 281 9.43 -18.56 -6.16
C THR A 281 9.20 -17.09 -6.54
N GLY A 282 9.43 -16.21 -5.59
CA GLY A 282 9.42 -14.76 -5.75
C GLY A 282 10.62 -14.13 -5.06
N VAL A 283 10.70 -12.82 -5.11
CA VAL A 283 11.70 -12.02 -4.39
C VAL A 283 11.02 -11.33 -3.21
N HIS A 284 11.65 -11.36 -2.04
CA HIS A 284 11.14 -10.66 -0.87
C HIS A 284 11.06 -9.14 -1.15
N PRO A 285 9.93 -8.49 -0.84
CA PRO A 285 9.72 -7.10 -1.23
C PRO A 285 10.64 -6.10 -0.53
N SER A 286 11.16 -6.41 0.66
CA SER A 286 11.96 -5.49 1.49
C SER A 286 13.30 -6.06 1.94
N GLY A 287 13.40 -7.37 2.10
CA GLY A 287 14.54 -8.02 2.74
C GLY A 287 15.78 -8.15 1.84
N ILE A 288 16.93 -7.73 2.37
CA ILE A 288 18.26 -7.94 1.81
C ILE A 288 19.08 -8.74 2.82
N ALA A 289 19.70 -9.81 2.37
CA ALA A 289 20.63 -10.57 3.17
C ALA A 289 22.03 -9.96 3.06
N ILE A 290 22.74 -9.82 4.19
CA ILE A 290 24.13 -9.34 4.25
C ILE A 290 24.95 -10.36 5.05
N CYS A 291 26.03 -10.84 4.45
CA CYS A 291 26.94 -11.84 5.01
C CYS A 291 28.28 -11.21 5.40
N SER A 292 28.97 -11.80 6.39
CA SER A 292 30.34 -11.41 6.78
C SER A 292 31.38 -11.78 5.72
N GLN A 293 31.11 -12.81 4.92
CA GLN A 293 31.97 -13.36 3.87
C GLN A 293 31.24 -13.44 2.51
N ASP A 294 31.88 -14.00 1.50
CA ASP A 294 31.24 -14.24 0.21
C ASP A 294 29.96 -15.07 0.40
N ILE A 295 28.81 -14.50 0.01
CA ILE A 295 27.49 -15.08 0.25
C ILE A 295 27.30 -16.41 -0.48
N SER A 296 27.99 -16.63 -1.60
CA SER A 296 27.92 -17.88 -2.37
C SER A 296 28.52 -19.07 -1.64
N GLN A 297 29.36 -18.82 -0.62
CA GLN A 297 29.93 -19.86 0.23
C GLN A 297 29.01 -20.28 1.38
N VAL A 298 27.98 -19.46 1.66
CA VAL A 298 27.05 -19.68 2.77
C VAL A 298 25.71 -20.22 2.28
N VAL A 299 25.19 -19.67 1.17
CA VAL A 299 23.89 -20.07 0.60
C VAL A 299 23.99 -20.23 -0.91
N PRO A 300 23.24 -21.17 -1.51
CA PRO A 300 23.10 -21.21 -2.97
C PRO A 300 22.43 -19.91 -3.47
N LEU A 301 22.87 -19.45 -4.64
CA LEU A 301 22.35 -18.23 -5.26
C LEU A 301 21.62 -18.56 -6.56
N GLN A 302 20.58 -17.78 -6.83
CA GLN A 302 19.81 -17.81 -8.08
C GLN A 302 19.83 -16.44 -8.74
N LYS A 303 19.69 -16.38 -10.05
CA LYS A 303 19.53 -15.13 -10.80
C LYS A 303 18.11 -15.07 -11.36
N THR A 304 17.43 -13.97 -11.10
CA THR A 304 16.09 -13.71 -11.65
C THR A 304 16.17 -13.33 -13.13
N LYS A 305 15.01 -13.30 -13.82
CA LYS A 305 14.94 -12.86 -15.22
C LYS A 305 15.37 -11.41 -15.40
N ASP A 306 15.16 -10.59 -14.37
CA ASP A 306 15.50 -9.16 -14.35
C ASP A 306 16.97 -8.92 -13.97
N GLY A 307 17.71 -9.97 -13.64
CA GLY A 307 19.14 -9.92 -13.34
C GLY A 307 19.48 -9.85 -11.85
N ASP A 308 18.51 -9.77 -10.96
CA ASP A 308 18.73 -9.74 -9.51
C ASP A 308 19.32 -11.06 -9.00
N VAL A 309 20.24 -10.96 -8.06
CA VAL A 309 20.79 -12.10 -7.33
C VAL A 309 19.92 -12.35 -6.11
N ILE A 310 19.38 -13.54 -5.97
CA ILE A 310 18.55 -13.96 -4.84
C ILE A 310 19.12 -15.20 -4.15
N THR A 311 18.88 -15.32 -2.84
CA THR A 311 19.25 -16.51 -2.06
C THR A 311 18.47 -17.74 -2.55
N GLY A 312 19.03 -18.92 -2.40
CA GLY A 312 18.33 -20.20 -2.67
C GLY A 312 17.47 -20.66 -1.48
N TYR A 313 17.57 -20.00 -0.34
CA TYR A 313 16.81 -20.26 0.88
C TYR A 313 15.83 -19.12 1.16
N ASN A 314 14.72 -19.42 1.86
CA ASN A 314 13.73 -18.45 2.27
C ASN A 314 14.21 -17.61 3.47
N MET A 315 13.39 -16.61 3.88
CA MET A 315 13.77 -15.67 4.92
C MET A 315 14.03 -16.29 6.31
N HIS A 316 13.41 -17.44 6.62
CA HIS A 316 13.58 -18.08 7.92
C HIS A 316 14.95 -18.75 7.99
N ASP A 317 15.30 -19.51 6.96
CA ASP A 317 16.60 -20.18 6.86
C ASP A 317 17.74 -19.16 6.71
N VAL A 318 17.52 -18.07 5.97
CA VAL A 318 18.49 -16.97 5.81
C VAL A 318 18.77 -16.26 7.14
N ALA A 319 17.72 -16.04 7.96
CA ALA A 319 17.88 -15.37 9.25
C ALA A 319 18.76 -16.16 10.25
N ASP A 320 18.87 -17.48 10.11
CA ASP A 320 19.75 -18.30 10.95
C ASP A 320 21.22 -18.28 10.48
N LEU A 321 21.50 -17.80 9.26
CA LEU A 321 22.82 -17.85 8.64
C LEU A 321 23.50 -16.49 8.49
N MET A 322 22.74 -15.41 8.37
CA MET A 322 23.25 -14.06 8.07
C MET A 322 22.27 -12.98 8.51
N VAL A 323 22.73 -11.74 8.46
CA VAL A 323 21.90 -10.58 8.79
C VAL A 323 20.86 -10.35 7.71
N LYS A 324 19.59 -10.25 8.13
CA LYS A 324 18.48 -9.79 7.29
C LYS A 324 18.23 -8.30 7.57
N PHE A 325 18.25 -7.51 6.51
CA PHE A 325 17.93 -6.09 6.54
C PHE A 325 16.59 -5.83 5.85
N ASP A 326 15.66 -5.18 6.54
CA ASP A 326 14.36 -4.82 5.97
C ASP A 326 14.32 -3.33 5.61
N ILE A 327 14.42 -3.02 4.33
CA ILE A 327 14.30 -1.68 3.77
C ILE A 327 12.88 -1.50 3.24
N LEU A 328 12.04 -0.84 4.01
CA LEU A 328 10.63 -0.69 3.73
C LEU A 328 10.35 0.64 3.02
N GLY A 329 9.78 0.56 1.82
CA GLY A 329 9.36 1.75 1.07
C GLY A 329 8.00 2.25 1.58
N LEU A 330 7.96 3.45 2.19
CA LEU A 330 6.74 4.07 2.68
C LEU A 330 6.32 5.22 1.75
N ARG A 331 5.18 5.07 1.05
CA ARG A 331 4.66 6.07 0.11
C ARG A 331 4.31 7.39 0.81
N THR A 332 3.70 7.32 1.98
CA THR A 332 3.33 8.52 2.74
C THR A 332 4.55 9.38 3.09
N LEU A 333 5.67 8.74 3.40
CA LEU A 333 6.92 9.45 3.64
C LEU A 333 7.41 10.19 2.38
N THR A 334 7.24 9.58 1.20
CA THR A 334 7.50 10.24 -0.09
C THR A 334 6.60 11.46 -0.28
N ILE A 335 5.29 11.34 0.03
CA ILE A 335 4.31 12.42 -0.08
C ILE A 335 4.68 13.59 0.86
N ALA A 336 4.91 13.28 2.15
CA ALA A 336 5.27 14.28 3.14
C ALA A 336 6.55 15.03 2.74
N HIS A 337 7.59 14.31 2.34
CA HIS A 337 8.85 14.92 1.91
C HIS A 337 8.71 15.76 0.62
N LYS A 338 7.97 15.27 -0.39
CA LYS A 338 7.69 16.06 -1.61
C LYS A 338 6.95 17.36 -1.26
N THR A 339 6.01 17.30 -0.31
CA THR A 339 5.29 18.49 0.17
C THR A 339 6.25 19.47 0.85
N CYS A 340 7.04 18.98 1.81
CA CYS A 340 8.04 19.78 2.51
C CYS A 340 9.06 20.40 1.56
N SER A 341 9.54 19.64 0.57
CA SER A 341 10.48 20.14 -0.45
C SER A 341 9.91 21.30 -1.28
N LYS A 342 8.60 21.23 -1.64
CA LYS A 342 7.91 22.31 -2.36
C LYS A 342 7.76 23.57 -1.51
N LEU A 343 7.67 23.42 -0.18
CA LEU A 343 7.54 24.49 0.80
C LEU A 343 8.90 25.00 1.30
N ASN A 344 9.99 24.30 0.99
CA ASN A 344 11.33 24.55 1.52
C ASN A 344 11.39 24.51 3.05
N ILE A 345 10.72 23.53 3.65
CA ILE A 345 10.73 23.23 5.09
C ILE A 345 11.24 21.82 5.31
N ASP A 346 11.72 21.50 6.52
CA ASP A 346 12.09 20.14 6.91
C ASP A 346 10.90 19.44 7.58
N LEU A 347 10.71 18.15 7.28
CA LEU A 347 9.67 17.32 7.91
C LEU A 347 9.92 17.17 9.42
N ASP A 348 11.19 17.15 9.83
CA ASP A 348 11.58 17.02 11.24
C ASP A 348 11.33 18.33 12.05
N ASP A 349 11.21 19.48 11.39
CA ASP A 349 10.86 20.75 12.02
C ASP A 349 9.35 20.87 12.34
N ILE A 350 8.52 19.97 11.82
CA ILE A 350 7.07 19.97 12.11
C ILE A 350 6.83 19.30 13.46
N ASP A 351 6.31 20.07 14.43
CA ASP A 351 5.91 19.55 15.73
C ASP A 351 4.62 18.74 15.62
N ALA A 352 4.69 17.44 15.92
CA ALA A 352 3.54 16.56 15.94
C ALA A 352 2.53 16.90 17.08
N ASN A 353 2.93 17.73 18.06
CA ASN A 353 2.04 18.21 19.12
C ASN A 353 1.41 19.59 18.79
N GLU A 354 1.56 20.09 17.56
CA GLU A 354 0.97 21.37 17.15
C GLU A 354 -0.55 21.36 17.42
N PRO A 355 -1.09 22.30 18.25
CA PRO A 355 -2.51 22.31 18.61
C PRO A 355 -3.46 22.33 17.40
N PHE A 356 -3.06 22.99 16.32
CA PHE A 356 -3.80 23.03 15.07
C PHE A 356 -4.15 21.63 14.53
N VAL A 357 -3.25 20.65 14.66
CA VAL A 357 -3.50 19.28 14.20
C VAL A 357 -4.72 18.67 14.91
N TYR A 358 -4.76 18.84 16.22
CA TYR A 358 -5.82 18.26 17.06
C TYR A 358 -7.14 19.04 16.95
N GLU A 359 -7.09 20.35 16.70
CA GLU A 359 -8.28 21.12 16.33
C GLU A 359 -8.92 20.60 15.05
N VAL A 360 -8.12 20.29 14.03
CA VAL A 360 -8.59 19.67 12.78
C VAL A 360 -9.22 18.30 13.06
N LEU A 361 -8.56 17.45 13.84
CA LEU A 361 -9.01 16.08 14.11
C LEU A 361 -10.33 15.99 14.90
N GLN A 362 -10.81 17.08 15.53
CA GLN A 362 -12.12 17.09 16.18
C GLN A 362 -13.29 16.94 15.19
N ASN A 363 -13.14 17.39 13.94
CA ASN A 363 -14.25 17.44 12.98
C ASN A 363 -13.78 17.27 11.52
N PHE A 364 -12.71 16.49 11.25
CA PHE A 364 -12.21 16.34 9.90
C PHE A 364 -13.09 15.37 9.06
N ASN A 365 -13.25 15.69 7.77
CA ASN A 365 -14.08 14.92 6.84
C ASN A 365 -13.31 14.49 5.58
N HIS A 366 -12.01 14.75 5.51
CA HIS A 366 -11.19 14.54 4.32
C HIS A 366 -9.97 13.67 4.69
N PRO A 367 -10.12 12.31 4.69
CA PRO A 367 -9.06 11.40 5.13
C PRO A 367 -8.00 11.12 4.05
N GLU A 368 -8.23 11.43 2.77
CA GLU A 368 -7.34 11.00 1.68
C GLU A 368 -5.92 11.52 1.84
N GLY A 369 -4.95 10.63 1.68
CA GLY A 369 -3.52 10.91 1.82
C GLY A 369 -3.01 11.00 3.27
N LEU A 370 -3.89 10.98 4.29
CA LEU A 370 -3.47 11.00 5.69
C LEU A 370 -2.92 9.64 6.13
N PHE A 371 -1.76 9.66 6.75
CA PHE A 371 -1.13 8.41 7.19
C PHE A 371 -1.89 7.74 8.32
N GLN A 372 -2.10 6.44 8.21
CA GLN A 372 -2.80 5.60 9.20
C GLN A 372 -4.24 6.02 9.54
N ILE A 373 -4.74 7.12 8.95
CA ILE A 373 -6.08 7.65 9.23
C ILE A 373 -7.00 7.50 8.01
N SER A 374 -6.45 7.34 6.80
CA SER A 374 -7.24 7.30 5.56
C SER A 374 -8.08 6.03 5.37
N ALA A 375 -7.71 4.90 5.99
CA ALA A 375 -8.48 3.67 5.87
C ALA A 375 -9.81 3.75 6.65
N ASP A 376 -10.92 3.27 6.07
CA ASP A 376 -12.29 3.36 6.62
C ASP A 376 -12.38 3.09 8.13
N THR A 377 -11.76 2.01 8.61
CA THR A 377 -11.80 1.64 10.03
C THR A 377 -11.07 2.66 10.90
N ASN A 378 -9.86 3.05 10.49
CA ASN A 378 -9.04 4.00 11.23
C ASN A 378 -9.67 5.40 11.22
N TYR A 379 -10.24 5.79 10.09
CA TYR A 379 -10.96 7.04 9.94
C TYR A 379 -12.14 7.13 10.93
N ARG A 380 -12.98 6.09 11.00
CA ARG A 380 -14.10 6.03 11.95
C ARG A 380 -13.64 6.08 13.40
N VAL A 381 -12.65 5.26 13.77
CA VAL A 381 -12.11 5.27 15.13
C VAL A 381 -11.56 6.66 15.49
N CYS A 382 -10.87 7.31 14.55
CA CYS A 382 -10.35 8.67 14.77
C CYS A 382 -11.48 9.71 14.96
N GLN A 383 -12.54 9.61 14.15
CA GLN A 383 -13.73 10.48 14.29
C GLN A 383 -14.49 10.27 15.61
N ASP A 384 -14.56 9.01 16.08
CA ASP A 384 -15.27 8.65 17.30
C ASP A 384 -14.46 9.04 18.55
N VAL A 385 -13.15 8.78 18.55
CA VAL A 385 -12.22 9.09 19.67
C VAL A 385 -11.94 10.58 19.79
N LYS A 386 -11.82 11.28 18.65
CA LYS A 386 -11.46 12.72 18.59
C LYS A 386 -10.19 13.01 19.40
N PRO A 387 -9.02 12.56 18.95
CA PRO A 387 -7.80 12.70 19.71
C PRO A 387 -7.43 14.18 19.93
N GLU A 388 -6.94 14.51 21.14
CA GLU A 388 -6.60 15.86 21.58
C GLU A 388 -5.09 16.09 21.68
N ASN A 389 -4.30 15.03 21.55
CA ASN A 389 -2.84 15.06 21.62
C ASN A 389 -2.26 13.83 20.92
N LEU A 390 -0.91 13.78 20.82
CA LEU A 390 -0.19 12.74 20.13
C LEU A 390 -0.36 11.36 20.79
N ASP A 391 -0.45 11.30 22.12
CA ASP A 391 -0.67 10.03 22.83
C ASP A 391 -2.04 9.43 22.45
N GLU A 392 -3.11 10.25 22.44
CA GLU A 392 -4.44 9.79 22.05
C GLU A 392 -4.51 9.42 20.55
N LEU A 393 -3.75 10.12 19.69
CA LEU A 393 -3.62 9.73 18.29
C LEU A 393 -2.88 8.37 18.12
N SER A 394 -1.88 8.12 18.97
CA SER A 394 -1.23 6.80 19.08
C SER A 394 -2.21 5.73 19.53
N ASP A 395 -3.10 6.05 20.48
CA ASP A 395 -4.15 5.13 20.94
C ASP A 395 -5.14 4.81 19.81
N VAL A 396 -5.51 5.77 18.96
CA VAL A 396 -6.33 5.55 17.75
C VAL A 396 -5.67 4.53 16.83
N VAL A 397 -4.37 4.64 16.57
CA VAL A 397 -3.62 3.68 15.74
C VAL A 397 -3.62 2.27 16.35
N ALA A 398 -3.57 2.16 17.68
CA ALA A 398 -3.62 0.88 18.39
C ALA A 398 -5.05 0.27 18.41
N LEU A 399 -6.08 1.10 18.60
CA LEU A 399 -7.50 0.69 18.67
C LEU A 399 -8.07 0.26 17.32
N ALA A 400 -7.64 0.87 16.21
CA ALA A 400 -8.19 0.62 14.88
C ALA A 400 -7.75 -0.74 14.27
N ARG A 401 -7.66 -1.78 15.09
CA ARG A 401 -7.26 -3.14 14.69
C ARG A 401 -8.34 -4.13 15.08
N PRO A 402 -8.54 -5.21 14.29
CA PRO A 402 -9.68 -6.13 14.49
C PRO A 402 -9.85 -6.63 15.93
N GLY A 403 -8.75 -6.95 16.62
CA GLY A 403 -8.80 -7.43 18.01
C GLY A 403 -9.09 -6.33 19.06
N ALA A 404 -8.73 -5.08 18.76
CA ALA A 404 -8.85 -3.96 19.70
C ALA A 404 -10.13 -3.12 19.49
N LEU A 405 -10.78 -3.22 18.33
CA LEU A 405 -12.01 -2.45 18.01
C LEU A 405 -13.12 -2.59 19.05
N GLN A 406 -13.22 -3.72 19.73
CA GLN A 406 -14.21 -3.95 20.78
C GLN A 406 -14.05 -3.02 22.00
N PHE A 407 -12.88 -2.40 22.17
CA PHE A 407 -12.58 -1.50 23.29
C PHE A 407 -12.81 -0.03 22.97
N VAL A 408 -13.16 0.33 21.73
CA VAL A 408 -13.35 1.73 21.31
C VAL A 408 -14.42 2.43 22.14
N ASP A 409 -15.59 1.81 22.32
CA ASP A 409 -16.69 2.38 23.10
C ASP A 409 -16.30 2.58 24.58
N GLU A 410 -15.57 1.62 25.15
CA GLU A 410 -15.05 1.71 26.52
C GLU A 410 -14.04 2.85 26.64
N TYR A 411 -13.08 2.95 25.71
CA TYR A 411 -12.08 4.01 25.66
C TYR A 411 -12.74 5.39 25.63
N ILE A 412 -13.75 5.59 24.77
CA ILE A 412 -14.50 6.83 24.67
C ILE A 412 -15.25 7.15 25.97
N ARG A 413 -15.91 6.14 26.55
CA ARG A 413 -16.62 6.32 27.82
C ARG A 413 -15.67 6.78 28.92
N GLN A 414 -14.50 6.14 29.05
CA GLN A 414 -13.51 6.48 30.06
C GLN A 414 -12.83 7.85 29.78
N LYS A 415 -12.67 8.24 28.53
CA LYS A 415 -12.14 9.55 28.15
C LYS A 415 -12.96 10.68 28.78
N TYR A 416 -14.28 10.54 28.83
CA TYR A 416 -15.18 11.59 29.32
C TYR A 416 -15.64 11.40 30.77
N SER A 417 -15.48 10.19 31.36
CA SER A 417 -15.92 9.93 32.73
C SER A 417 -14.82 9.96 33.79
N SER A 418 -13.56 9.75 33.38
CA SER A 418 -12.36 9.77 34.25
C SER A 418 -12.49 8.97 35.54
N THR A 419 -13.06 7.77 35.48
CA THR A 419 -13.22 6.89 36.65
C THR A 419 -11.97 6.05 36.85
N ASN A 420 -11.41 6.05 38.08
CA ASN A 420 -10.30 5.14 38.43
C ASN A 420 -10.80 3.72 38.67
N LEU A 421 -9.96 2.73 38.39
CA LEU A 421 -10.27 1.32 38.68
C LEU A 421 -10.32 1.05 40.18
N ASN A 422 -9.57 1.84 40.98
CA ASN A 422 -9.45 1.74 42.43
C ASN A 422 -8.99 0.34 42.93
N LEU A 423 -8.22 -0.38 42.09
CA LEU A 423 -7.66 -1.67 42.44
C LEU A 423 -6.31 -1.52 43.15
N HIS A 424 -5.43 -0.69 42.57
CA HIS A 424 -4.10 -0.43 43.11
C HIS A 424 -3.56 0.91 42.55
N PRO A 425 -2.91 1.80 43.37
CA PRO A 425 -2.44 3.12 42.92
C PRO A 425 -1.53 3.09 41.70
N GLU A 426 -0.60 2.14 41.64
CA GLU A 426 0.29 1.97 40.46
C GLU A 426 -0.47 1.50 39.22
N LEU A 427 -1.49 0.64 39.36
CA LEU A 427 -2.37 0.23 38.27
C LEU A 427 -3.13 1.42 37.70
N ASP A 428 -3.76 2.23 38.57
CA ASP A 428 -4.47 3.44 38.16
C ASP A 428 -3.54 4.41 37.45
N SER A 429 -2.30 4.58 37.94
CA SER A 429 -1.29 5.41 37.30
C SER A 429 -0.88 4.89 35.91
N ILE A 430 -0.71 3.58 35.74
CA ILE A 430 -0.29 2.96 34.48
C ILE A 430 -1.42 2.99 33.45
N LEU A 431 -2.65 2.87 33.87
CA LEU A 431 -3.79 2.72 32.94
C LEU A 431 -4.50 4.05 32.63
N SER A 432 -4.32 5.07 33.47
CA SER A 432 -5.01 6.37 33.32
C SER A 432 -4.75 7.05 31.99
N TRP A 433 -3.52 6.97 31.47
CA TRP A 433 -3.16 7.64 30.22
C TRP A 433 -3.77 6.98 28.97
N SER A 434 -4.12 5.71 29.01
CA SER A 434 -4.87 4.99 27.96
C SER A 434 -6.35 4.80 28.32
N LYS A 435 -6.90 5.70 29.18
CA LYS A 435 -8.33 5.70 29.58
C LYS A 435 -8.76 4.34 30.18
N ASN A 436 -7.96 3.79 31.05
CA ASN A 436 -8.16 2.51 31.73
C ASN A 436 -8.30 1.27 30.81
N VAL A 437 -7.91 1.39 29.55
CA VAL A 437 -7.88 0.27 28.60
C VAL A 437 -6.44 -0.20 28.42
N ILE A 438 -6.19 -1.48 28.54
CA ILE A 438 -4.86 -2.06 28.24
C ILE A 438 -4.74 -2.18 26.73
N LEU A 439 -4.02 -1.25 26.12
CA LEU A 439 -3.76 -1.21 24.68
C LEU A 439 -2.39 -1.74 24.29
N TYR A 440 -1.42 -1.56 25.18
CA TYR A 440 -0.02 -1.72 24.85
C TYR A 440 0.68 -2.82 25.64
N GLN A 441 1.61 -3.47 24.97
CA GLN A 441 2.49 -4.49 25.59
C GLN A 441 3.34 -3.89 26.72
N GLU A 442 3.74 -2.65 26.58
CA GLU A 442 4.49 -1.88 27.57
C GLU A 442 3.72 -1.67 28.88
N GLN A 443 2.39 -1.54 28.83
CA GLN A 443 1.56 -1.47 30.03
C GLN A 443 1.61 -2.77 30.82
N LEU A 444 1.52 -3.91 30.14
CA LEU A 444 1.65 -5.23 30.80
C LEU A 444 3.02 -5.40 31.46
N MET A 445 4.09 -4.91 30.81
CA MET A 445 5.42 -4.93 31.38
C MET A 445 5.56 -3.98 32.58
N GLN A 446 4.93 -2.79 32.53
CA GLN A 446 4.90 -1.86 33.66
C GLN A 446 4.16 -2.43 34.85
N ILE A 447 3.03 -3.09 34.65
CA ILE A 447 2.27 -3.72 35.73
C ILE A 447 3.13 -4.81 36.39
N ALA A 448 3.75 -5.71 35.60
CA ALA A 448 4.66 -6.70 36.13
C ALA A 448 5.80 -6.08 36.98
N ASN A 449 6.37 -4.96 36.47
CA ASN A 449 7.50 -4.32 37.15
C ASN A 449 7.09 -3.49 38.37
N LYS A 450 6.02 -2.68 38.29
CA LYS A 450 5.65 -1.73 39.36
C LYS A 450 4.74 -2.32 40.42
N VAL A 451 3.89 -3.29 40.06
CA VAL A 451 2.91 -3.89 40.98
C VAL A 451 3.46 -5.19 41.56
N PHE A 452 4.15 -6.02 40.75
CA PHE A 452 4.67 -7.32 41.18
C PHE A 452 6.21 -7.35 41.37
N GLU A 453 6.87 -6.20 41.26
CA GLU A 453 8.32 -6.03 41.44
C GLU A 453 9.20 -6.94 40.55
N LEU A 454 8.68 -7.45 39.44
CA LEU A 454 9.49 -8.18 38.47
C LEU A 454 10.43 -7.23 37.74
N THR A 455 11.59 -7.71 37.34
CA THR A 455 12.48 -6.94 36.45
C THR A 455 11.82 -6.76 35.07
N LEU A 456 12.17 -5.71 34.34
CA LEU A 456 11.67 -5.50 32.98
C LEU A 456 12.04 -6.63 32.03
N GLU A 457 13.15 -7.33 32.23
CA GLU A 457 13.53 -8.51 31.46
C GLU A 457 12.62 -9.72 31.75
N GLU A 458 12.25 -9.93 33.02
CA GLU A 458 11.26 -10.95 33.37
C GLU A 458 9.88 -10.62 32.84
N ALA A 459 9.49 -9.35 32.90
CA ALA A 459 8.23 -8.86 32.33
C ALA A 459 8.16 -9.08 30.81
N GLU A 460 9.23 -8.80 30.05
CA GLU A 460 9.28 -9.10 28.61
C GLU A 460 9.24 -10.61 28.33
N THR A 461 9.90 -11.42 29.18
CA THR A 461 9.86 -12.89 29.05
C THR A 461 8.44 -13.42 29.26
N LEU A 462 7.76 -12.98 30.32
CA LEU A 462 6.37 -13.32 30.62
C LEU A 462 5.46 -12.93 29.46
N ARG A 463 5.51 -11.68 29.00
CA ARG A 463 4.72 -11.19 27.88
C ARG A 463 4.89 -12.06 26.63
N ARG A 464 6.11 -12.50 26.32
CA ARG A 464 6.39 -13.36 25.14
C ARG A 464 5.83 -14.77 25.29
N ILE A 465 5.91 -15.33 26.49
CA ILE A 465 5.39 -16.67 26.78
C ILE A 465 3.87 -16.68 26.56
N VAL A 466 3.17 -15.69 27.11
CA VAL A 466 1.74 -15.54 26.96
C VAL A 466 1.39 -15.20 25.52
N GLY A 467 2.06 -14.23 24.90
CA GLY A 467 1.81 -13.81 23.51
C GLY A 467 2.06 -14.91 22.46
N LYS A 468 2.98 -15.84 22.73
CA LYS A 468 3.21 -17.03 21.87
C LYS A 468 2.37 -18.25 22.30
N LYS A 469 1.54 -18.11 23.34
CA LYS A 469 0.66 -19.16 23.89
C LYS A 469 1.43 -20.45 24.19
N LYS A 470 2.60 -20.32 24.85
CA LYS A 470 3.44 -21.45 25.22
C LYS A 470 2.84 -22.20 26.41
N ALA A 471 1.94 -23.14 26.14
CA ALA A 471 1.15 -23.87 27.12
C ALA A 471 1.97 -24.51 28.25
N ASP A 472 3.19 -24.97 27.92
CA ASP A 472 4.07 -25.66 28.88
C ASP A 472 4.71 -24.71 29.89
N GLU A 473 4.96 -23.44 29.54
CA GLU A 473 5.62 -22.43 30.37
C GLU A 473 4.61 -21.56 31.16
N MET A 474 3.39 -21.37 30.66
CA MET A 474 2.37 -20.49 31.26
C MET A 474 2.02 -20.82 32.70
N PRO A 475 1.82 -22.09 33.12
CA PRO A 475 1.45 -22.41 34.52
C PRO A 475 2.52 -21.97 35.54
N ALA A 476 3.79 -22.14 35.21
CA ALA A 476 4.89 -21.75 36.11
C ALA A 476 4.94 -20.23 36.31
N TRP A 477 4.70 -19.46 35.26
CA TRP A 477 4.66 -18.00 35.34
C TRP A 477 3.39 -17.49 36.04
N LYS A 478 2.26 -18.18 35.86
CA LYS A 478 1.03 -17.87 36.64
C LYS A 478 1.31 -17.98 38.13
N ASN A 479 1.82 -19.14 38.57
CA ASN A 479 2.16 -19.36 39.99
C ASN A 479 3.11 -18.27 40.49
N ARG A 480 4.12 -17.91 39.73
CA ARG A 480 5.10 -16.88 40.09
C ARG A 480 4.47 -15.51 40.34
N ILE A 481 3.46 -15.12 39.51
CA ILE A 481 2.72 -13.87 39.71
C ILE A 481 1.93 -13.89 41.00
N TYR A 482 1.23 -15.01 41.28
CA TYR A 482 0.44 -15.14 42.51
C TYR A 482 1.33 -15.18 43.75
N GLU A 483 2.45 -15.89 43.74
CA GLU A 483 3.46 -15.90 44.82
C GLU A 483 4.04 -14.51 45.05
N ALA A 484 4.34 -13.75 43.97
CA ALA A 484 4.81 -12.38 44.09
C ALA A 484 3.72 -11.47 44.71
N GLY A 485 2.49 -11.58 44.29
CA GLY A 485 1.35 -10.83 44.84
C GLY A 485 1.17 -11.12 46.35
N GLU A 486 1.15 -12.39 46.74
CA GLU A 486 1.02 -12.82 48.13
C GLU A 486 2.22 -12.27 48.99
N SER A 487 3.44 -12.35 48.47
CA SER A 487 4.64 -11.87 49.19
C SER A 487 4.62 -10.35 49.40
N LEU A 488 3.99 -9.59 48.53
CA LEU A 488 3.83 -8.14 48.60
C LEU A 488 2.55 -7.72 49.35
N GLY A 489 1.74 -8.66 49.80
CA GLY A 489 0.47 -8.41 50.51
C GLY A 489 -0.64 -7.82 49.62
N LEU A 490 -0.57 -8.06 48.31
CA LEU A 490 -1.64 -7.65 47.40
C LEU A 490 -2.86 -8.50 47.53
N GLU A 491 -4.06 -7.93 47.28
CA GLU A 491 -5.28 -8.71 47.14
C GLU A 491 -5.23 -9.66 45.96
N GLU A 492 -5.70 -10.88 46.07
CA GLU A 492 -5.69 -11.88 45.01
C GLU A 492 -6.40 -11.37 43.73
N SER A 493 -7.40 -10.52 43.89
CA SER A 493 -8.13 -9.83 42.80
C SER A 493 -7.20 -9.05 41.84
N ILE A 494 -6.08 -8.56 42.33
CA ILE A 494 -5.06 -7.83 41.52
C ILE A 494 -4.29 -8.82 40.64
N SER A 495 -3.92 -9.98 41.20
CA SER A 495 -3.25 -11.05 40.46
C SER A 495 -4.18 -11.66 39.40
N ASP A 496 -5.43 -11.86 39.74
CA ASP A 496 -6.49 -12.32 38.82
C ASP A 496 -6.64 -11.33 37.65
N PHE A 497 -6.86 -10.05 37.95
CA PHE A 497 -6.97 -8.99 36.94
C PHE A 497 -5.77 -8.98 36.00
N TYR A 498 -4.57 -9.03 36.55
CA TYR A 498 -3.36 -8.96 35.72
C TYR A 498 -3.22 -10.19 34.83
N TRP A 499 -3.48 -11.40 35.37
CA TRP A 499 -3.35 -12.63 34.60
C TRP A 499 -4.41 -12.71 33.48
N GLU A 500 -5.66 -12.38 33.76
CA GLU A 500 -6.73 -12.32 32.77
C GLU A 500 -6.41 -11.28 31.68
N ALA A 501 -5.90 -10.12 32.07
CA ALA A 501 -5.47 -9.08 31.13
C ALA A 501 -4.31 -9.56 30.22
N LEU A 502 -3.34 -10.31 30.77
CA LEU A 502 -2.24 -10.90 30.01
C LEU A 502 -2.78 -11.89 28.95
N GLU A 503 -3.63 -12.81 29.34
CA GLU A 503 -4.22 -13.82 28.43
C GLU A 503 -5.06 -13.17 27.33
N ALA A 504 -5.93 -12.23 27.69
CA ALA A 504 -6.78 -11.51 26.74
C ALA A 504 -5.93 -10.66 25.78
N SER A 505 -4.92 -9.97 26.29
CA SER A 505 -4.08 -9.05 25.52
C SER A 505 -3.15 -9.75 24.51
N ALA A 506 -2.93 -11.05 24.63
CA ALA A 506 -2.09 -11.83 23.71
C ALA A 506 -2.52 -11.66 22.24
N ASP A 507 -3.80 -11.46 21.99
CA ASP A 507 -4.37 -11.38 20.64
C ASP A 507 -4.47 -9.93 20.10
N TYR A 508 -4.45 -8.89 20.97
CA TYR A 508 -4.71 -7.53 20.52
C TYR A 508 -3.70 -6.46 20.96
N SER A 509 -2.93 -6.69 22.04
CA SER A 509 -2.00 -5.65 22.55
C SER A 509 -0.95 -5.25 21.51
N PHE A 510 -0.65 -3.94 21.47
CA PHE A 510 0.21 -3.36 20.46
C PHE A 510 1.54 -2.89 21.04
N ASN A 511 2.55 -2.72 20.20
CA ASN A 511 3.81 -2.11 20.60
C ASN A 511 3.67 -0.58 20.61
N LYS A 512 3.85 0.06 21.78
CA LYS A 512 3.69 1.52 21.91
C LYS A 512 4.69 2.30 21.07
N SER A 513 5.95 1.83 21.00
CA SER A 513 6.99 2.49 20.23
C SER A 513 6.62 2.59 18.75
N HIS A 514 6.02 1.52 18.19
CA HIS A 514 5.55 1.49 16.80
C HIS A 514 4.35 2.43 16.60
N SER A 515 3.35 2.33 17.46
CA SER A 515 2.14 3.17 17.38
C SER A 515 2.48 4.65 17.47
N PHE A 516 3.36 5.01 18.39
CA PHE A 516 3.77 6.39 18.61
C PHE A 516 4.54 6.98 17.42
N ALA A 517 5.52 6.24 16.87
CA ALA A 517 6.26 6.67 15.68
C ALA A 517 5.34 6.87 14.46
N TYR A 518 4.29 6.06 14.34
CA TYR A 518 3.30 6.17 13.27
C TYR A 518 2.31 7.31 13.52
N ALA A 519 1.94 7.58 14.77
CA ALA A 519 1.13 8.72 15.13
C ALA A 519 1.84 10.06 14.86
N ASP A 520 3.16 10.13 15.08
CA ASP A 520 3.99 11.29 14.73
C ASP A 520 3.87 11.65 13.25
N LEU A 521 4.09 10.68 12.38
CA LEU A 521 3.95 10.91 10.93
C LEU A 521 2.48 11.20 10.53
N ALA A 522 1.50 10.58 11.19
CA ALA A 522 0.09 10.87 10.98
C ALA A 522 -0.23 12.34 11.29
N ALA A 523 0.19 12.84 12.45
CA ALA A 523 0.03 14.24 12.84
C ALA A 523 0.67 15.20 11.84
N LYS A 524 1.90 14.91 11.39
CA LYS A 524 2.61 15.69 10.37
C LYS A 524 1.87 15.71 9.02
N THR A 525 1.24 14.60 8.62
CA THR A 525 0.43 14.57 7.39
C THR A 525 -0.86 15.41 7.54
N VAL A 526 -1.49 15.42 8.70
CA VAL A 526 -2.64 16.32 9.00
C VAL A 526 -2.21 17.77 8.89
N PHE A 527 -1.10 18.16 9.56
CA PHE A 527 -0.55 19.48 9.49
C PHE A 527 -0.31 19.93 8.04
N LEU A 528 0.41 19.11 7.25
CA LEU A 528 0.73 19.45 5.86
C LEU A 528 -0.53 19.59 5.00
N LYS A 529 -1.48 18.67 5.11
CA LYS A 529 -2.70 18.67 4.31
C LYS A 529 -3.57 19.91 4.57
N TYR A 530 -3.82 20.22 5.83
CA TYR A 530 -4.78 21.28 6.18
C TYR A 530 -4.15 22.67 6.19
N LYS A 531 -2.83 22.77 6.35
CA LYS A 531 -2.12 24.06 6.29
C LYS A 531 -1.63 24.41 4.89
N TYR A 532 -1.26 23.41 4.09
CA TYR A 532 -0.71 23.55 2.75
C TYR A 532 -1.38 22.58 1.75
N PRO A 533 -2.71 22.67 1.57
CA PRO A 533 -3.47 21.68 0.83
C PRO A 533 -3.02 21.53 -0.63
N LYS A 534 -2.67 22.63 -1.29
CA LYS A 534 -2.28 22.62 -2.71
C LYS A 534 -1.00 21.80 -2.94
N GLU A 535 0.04 22.04 -2.16
CA GLU A 535 1.32 21.33 -2.25
C GLU A 535 1.18 19.88 -1.79
N PHE A 536 0.34 19.63 -0.78
CA PHE A 536 0.06 18.28 -0.28
C PHE A 536 -0.67 17.43 -1.31
N PHE A 537 -1.80 17.91 -1.85
CA PHE A 537 -2.55 17.17 -2.87
C PHE A 537 -1.75 16.98 -4.15
N LEU A 538 -0.94 17.96 -4.56
CA LEU A 538 -0.01 17.78 -5.67
C LEU A 538 0.94 16.62 -5.41
N SER A 539 1.51 16.52 -4.20
CA SER A 539 2.42 15.44 -3.82
C SER A 539 1.73 14.07 -3.75
N VAL A 540 0.46 14.01 -3.32
CA VAL A 540 -0.36 12.79 -3.36
C VAL A 540 -0.59 12.34 -4.81
N LEU A 541 -0.98 13.27 -5.69
CA LEU A 541 -1.22 13.00 -7.11
C LEU A 541 0.06 12.54 -7.84
N GLU A 542 1.20 13.20 -7.61
CA GLU A 542 2.49 12.79 -8.17
C GLU A 542 2.91 11.40 -7.69
N SER A 543 2.55 11.03 -6.46
CA SER A 543 2.89 9.72 -5.88
C SER A 543 1.88 8.62 -6.21
N SER A 544 0.78 8.95 -6.87
CA SER A 544 -0.26 7.98 -7.27
C SER A 544 0.26 6.91 -8.23
N GLU A 545 1.29 7.21 -9.03
CA GLU A 545 1.91 6.24 -9.94
C GLU A 545 2.47 4.99 -9.24
N PHE A 546 2.80 5.10 -7.95
CA PHE A 546 3.27 3.99 -7.11
C PHE A 546 2.12 3.18 -6.48
N ASP A 547 0.86 3.56 -6.73
CA ASP A 547 -0.30 2.82 -6.26
C ASP A 547 -0.66 1.68 -7.23
N PRO A 548 -1.16 0.53 -6.75
CA PRO A 548 -1.72 -0.50 -7.62
C PRO A 548 -2.89 -0.02 -8.48
N ASP A 549 -3.66 0.97 -8.00
CA ASP A 549 -4.74 1.62 -8.74
C ASP A 549 -4.63 3.16 -8.69
N PRO A 550 -3.76 3.76 -9.52
CA PRO A 550 -3.56 5.21 -9.54
C PRO A 550 -4.84 6.03 -9.75
N LEU A 551 -5.76 5.53 -10.58
CA LEU A 551 -6.99 6.26 -10.91
C LEU A 551 -7.94 6.34 -9.70
N SER A 552 -7.94 5.34 -8.84
CA SER A 552 -8.71 5.36 -7.58
C SER A 552 -8.21 6.47 -6.65
N VAL A 553 -6.88 6.62 -6.51
CA VAL A 553 -6.28 7.71 -5.71
C VAL A 553 -6.63 9.08 -6.29
N ILE A 554 -6.52 9.25 -7.62
CA ILE A 554 -6.86 10.52 -8.29
C ILE A 554 -8.35 10.85 -8.09
N SER A 555 -9.25 9.85 -8.18
CA SER A 555 -10.69 10.01 -7.93
C SER A 555 -10.95 10.49 -6.50
N ALA A 556 -10.34 9.85 -5.51
CA ALA A 556 -10.51 10.21 -4.10
C ALA A 556 -9.98 11.62 -3.80
N VAL A 557 -8.82 11.97 -4.33
CA VAL A 557 -8.27 13.33 -4.22
C VAL A 557 -9.20 14.35 -4.89
N HIS A 558 -9.72 14.05 -6.07
CA HIS A 558 -10.65 14.95 -6.78
C HIS A 558 -11.92 15.24 -5.97
N GLU A 559 -12.48 14.22 -5.29
CA GLU A 559 -13.68 14.37 -4.45
C GLU A 559 -13.45 15.35 -3.28
N GLU A 560 -12.22 15.43 -2.75
CA GLU A 560 -11.88 16.32 -1.61
C GLU A 560 -11.41 17.72 -2.03
N LEU A 561 -10.74 17.86 -3.18
CA LEU A 561 -10.09 19.11 -3.61
C LEU A 561 -11.03 20.33 -3.61
N ALA A 562 -12.30 20.14 -4.01
CA ALA A 562 -13.27 21.22 -4.10
C ALA A 562 -13.53 21.89 -2.73
N ASP A 563 -13.51 21.12 -1.66
CA ASP A 563 -13.74 21.61 -0.29
C ASP A 563 -12.55 22.43 0.25
N PHE A 564 -11.38 22.30 -0.38
CA PHE A 564 -10.19 23.13 -0.14
C PHE A 564 -10.07 24.30 -1.14
N GLY A 565 -11.09 24.53 -1.99
CA GLY A 565 -11.08 25.61 -2.98
C GLY A 565 -10.13 25.38 -4.16
N ILE A 566 -9.67 24.14 -4.37
CA ILE A 566 -8.71 23.74 -5.41
C ILE A 566 -9.46 22.96 -6.50
N ARG A 567 -9.12 23.18 -7.76
CA ARG A 567 -9.65 22.40 -8.89
C ARG A 567 -8.55 21.55 -9.52
N LEU A 568 -8.90 20.35 -9.90
CA LEU A 568 -8.07 19.53 -10.77
C LEU A 568 -8.40 19.88 -12.22
N LEU A 569 -7.52 20.69 -12.85
CA LEU A 569 -7.69 21.15 -14.23
C LEU A 569 -7.46 19.99 -15.22
N PRO A 570 -8.23 19.89 -16.31
CA PRO A 570 -8.12 18.81 -17.27
C PRO A 570 -6.76 18.77 -17.96
N PRO A 571 -6.33 17.60 -18.47
CA PRO A 571 -5.12 17.51 -19.25
C PRO A 571 -5.21 18.36 -20.52
N SER A 572 -4.08 18.94 -20.93
CA SER A 572 -3.97 19.67 -22.21
C SER A 572 -2.66 19.27 -22.88
N LEU A 573 -2.73 18.89 -24.15
CA LEU A 573 -1.56 18.52 -24.95
C LEU A 573 -0.53 19.66 -25.01
N PHE A 574 -0.99 20.92 -24.91
CA PHE A 574 -0.14 22.11 -25.07
C PHE A 574 0.24 22.78 -23.72
N LYS A 575 -0.55 22.58 -22.66
CA LYS A 575 -0.36 23.25 -21.35
C LYS A 575 0.15 22.31 -20.25
N SER A 576 -0.22 21.03 -20.29
CA SER A 576 0.14 20.09 -19.26
C SER A 576 1.63 19.75 -19.24
N ASP A 577 2.18 19.61 -18.05
CA ASP A 577 3.48 18.99 -17.84
C ASP A 577 3.43 17.47 -17.99
N ILE A 578 4.59 16.83 -17.88
CA ILE A 578 4.67 15.36 -17.80
C ILE A 578 3.88 14.88 -16.57
N ASN A 579 4.20 15.46 -15.41
CA ASN A 579 3.54 15.18 -14.15
C ASN A 579 2.50 16.25 -13.82
N PHE A 580 1.72 16.04 -12.77
CA PHE A 580 0.86 17.08 -12.24
C PHE A 580 1.66 18.34 -11.90
N SER A 581 1.07 19.51 -12.07
CA SER A 581 1.74 20.79 -11.82
C SER A 581 0.76 21.84 -11.27
N ILE A 582 1.29 22.79 -10.51
CA ILE A 582 0.49 23.93 -10.02
C ILE A 582 0.26 24.91 -11.17
N GLU A 583 -1.01 25.33 -11.36
CA GLU A 583 -1.42 26.37 -12.28
C GLU A 583 -2.30 27.38 -11.55
N GLY A 584 -1.69 28.48 -11.06
CA GLY A 584 -2.38 29.43 -10.16
C GLY A 584 -2.75 28.78 -8.83
N ASP A 585 -4.02 28.83 -8.47
CA ASP A 585 -4.54 28.18 -7.25
C ASP A 585 -5.04 26.76 -7.49
N ASN A 586 -4.83 26.21 -8.68
CA ASN A 586 -5.31 24.90 -9.08
C ASN A 586 -4.15 23.94 -9.40
N ILE A 587 -4.49 22.67 -9.62
CA ILE A 587 -3.55 21.63 -10.05
C ILE A 587 -3.92 21.20 -11.47
N ARG A 588 -2.95 21.22 -12.40
CA ARG A 588 -3.11 20.73 -13.77
C ARG A 588 -2.79 19.25 -13.84
N TYR A 589 -3.64 18.48 -14.53
CA TYR A 589 -3.44 17.05 -14.77
C TYR A 589 -2.20 16.78 -15.62
N GLY A 590 -1.34 15.86 -15.20
CA GLY A 590 -0.12 15.47 -15.90
C GLY A 590 -0.37 14.47 -17.05
N LEU A 591 0.34 14.61 -18.16
CA LEU A 591 0.16 13.73 -19.32
C LEU A 591 0.52 12.27 -19.05
N ASN A 592 1.49 12.02 -18.14
CA ASN A 592 1.94 10.68 -17.76
C ASN A 592 0.83 9.88 -17.02
N SER A 593 -0.04 10.57 -16.32
CA SER A 593 -1.08 9.96 -15.49
C SER A 593 -2.33 9.56 -16.28
N ILE A 594 -2.41 9.92 -17.58
CA ILE A 594 -3.50 9.47 -18.46
C ILE A 594 -3.30 7.98 -18.76
N LYS A 595 -4.29 7.17 -18.41
CA LYS A 595 -4.25 5.71 -18.65
C LYS A 595 -4.05 5.36 -20.12
N GLY A 596 -3.05 4.54 -20.39
CA GLY A 596 -2.73 4.09 -21.76
C GLY A 596 -1.64 4.90 -22.44
N ILE A 597 -1.11 5.93 -21.81
CA ILE A 597 0.10 6.63 -22.24
C ILE A 597 1.31 5.96 -21.56
N SER A 598 2.30 5.54 -22.34
CA SER A 598 3.52 4.95 -21.81
C SER A 598 4.59 6.01 -21.55
N SER A 599 5.42 5.79 -20.53
CA SER A 599 6.55 6.66 -20.20
C SER A 599 7.49 6.91 -21.40
N LYS A 600 7.67 5.94 -22.27
CA LYS A 600 8.45 6.11 -23.54
C LYS A 600 7.84 7.11 -24.51
N SER A 601 6.53 7.38 -24.43
CA SER A 601 5.84 8.30 -25.33
C SER A 601 5.82 9.74 -24.81
N ILE A 602 6.18 9.93 -23.54
CA ILE A 602 6.05 11.22 -22.85
C ILE A 602 7.04 12.24 -23.40
N GLU A 603 8.29 11.86 -23.63
CA GLU A 603 9.30 12.73 -24.22
C GLU A 603 8.83 13.29 -25.57
N SER A 604 8.15 12.47 -26.35
CA SER A 604 7.55 12.86 -27.63
C SER A 604 6.38 13.83 -27.43
N LEU A 605 5.57 13.68 -26.38
CA LEU A 605 4.45 14.58 -26.06
C LEU A 605 4.95 15.97 -25.61
N VAL A 606 6.03 16.04 -24.87
CA VAL A 606 6.65 17.30 -24.47
C VAL A 606 7.08 18.12 -25.69
N ALA A 607 7.46 17.47 -26.80
CA ALA A 607 7.80 18.15 -28.04
C ALA A 607 6.66 18.98 -28.66
N PHE A 608 5.40 18.73 -28.27
CA PHE A 608 4.24 19.54 -28.69
C PHE A 608 4.08 20.83 -27.88
N ARG A 609 4.73 20.94 -26.74
CA ARG A 609 4.58 22.08 -25.84
C ARG A 609 5.01 23.38 -26.52
N GLY A 610 4.16 24.39 -26.46
CA GLY A 610 4.44 25.70 -27.06
C GLY A 610 4.47 25.73 -28.60
N LYS A 611 4.04 24.64 -29.28
CA LYS A 611 3.84 24.66 -30.73
C LYS A 611 2.42 25.09 -31.05
N SER A 612 2.29 25.90 -32.09
CA SER A 612 1.00 26.19 -32.74
C SER A 612 0.85 25.32 -33.99
N PHE A 613 -0.35 24.88 -34.26
CA PHE A 613 -0.69 24.10 -35.44
C PHE A 613 -1.89 24.78 -36.13
N ASP A 614 -1.80 24.90 -37.45
CA ASP A 614 -2.89 25.52 -38.24
C ASP A 614 -4.07 24.57 -38.44
N SER A 615 -3.86 23.27 -38.19
CA SER A 615 -4.95 22.28 -38.31
C SER A 615 -4.70 21.05 -37.44
N LYS A 616 -5.79 20.34 -37.04
CA LYS A 616 -5.73 19.06 -36.35
C LYS A 616 -5.00 17.95 -37.14
N TYR A 617 -4.92 18.04 -38.44
CA TYR A 617 -4.19 17.08 -39.28
C TYR A 617 -2.70 17.28 -39.19
N GLU A 618 -2.27 18.49 -38.98
CA GLU A 618 -0.84 18.77 -38.63
C GLU A 618 -0.50 18.16 -37.28
N VAL A 619 -1.40 18.28 -36.30
CA VAL A 619 -1.25 17.60 -35.00
C VAL A 619 -1.16 16.08 -35.18
N PHE A 620 -2.06 15.46 -35.97
CA PHE A 620 -2.04 14.02 -36.22
C PHE A 620 -0.77 13.55 -36.94
N THR A 621 -0.28 14.36 -37.86
CA THR A 621 0.95 14.09 -38.63
C THR A 621 2.17 14.24 -37.72
N ALA A 622 2.25 15.32 -36.95
CA ALA A 622 3.32 15.59 -36.02
C ALA A 622 3.37 14.52 -34.91
N ALA A 623 2.22 14.07 -34.41
CA ALA A 623 2.11 12.97 -33.45
C ALA A 623 2.77 11.70 -34.01
N LYS A 624 2.45 11.30 -35.22
CA LYS A 624 3.09 10.14 -35.89
C LYS A 624 4.59 10.32 -36.06
N GLY A 625 5.03 11.51 -36.45
CA GLY A 625 6.45 11.86 -36.60
C GLY A 625 7.24 11.79 -35.30
N CYS A 626 6.59 12.04 -34.17
CA CYS A 626 7.16 11.91 -32.82
C CYS A 626 7.01 10.51 -32.21
N GLY A 627 6.52 9.51 -32.97
CA GLY A 627 6.33 8.14 -32.46
C GLY A 627 5.08 7.94 -31.59
N ILE A 628 4.17 8.90 -31.56
CA ILE A 628 2.86 8.78 -30.88
C ILE A 628 1.96 7.92 -31.76
N ASN A 629 1.63 6.73 -31.29
CA ASN A 629 0.75 5.82 -32.01
C ASN A 629 -0.73 6.25 -31.91
N ILE A 630 -1.58 5.68 -32.77
CA ILE A 630 -3.01 6.00 -32.85
C ILE A 630 -3.76 5.70 -31.53
N SER A 631 -3.30 4.73 -30.73
CA SER A 631 -3.92 4.41 -29.44
C SER A 631 -3.69 5.53 -28.41
N ILE A 632 -2.47 6.05 -28.35
CA ILE A 632 -2.10 7.19 -27.49
C ILE A 632 -2.85 8.45 -27.93
N LEU A 633 -2.91 8.71 -29.25
CA LEU A 633 -3.66 9.82 -29.78
C LEU A 633 -5.16 9.72 -29.44
N SER A 634 -5.74 8.53 -29.58
CA SER A 634 -7.15 8.30 -29.19
C SER A 634 -7.36 8.50 -27.68
N ALA A 635 -6.43 8.09 -26.83
CA ALA A 635 -6.49 8.32 -25.39
C ALA A 635 -6.44 9.82 -25.05
N LEU A 636 -5.54 10.58 -25.68
CA LEU A 636 -5.45 12.04 -25.52
C LEU A 636 -6.73 12.76 -25.92
N ILE A 637 -7.32 12.38 -27.07
CA ILE A 637 -8.58 12.95 -27.54
C ILE A 637 -9.71 12.62 -26.56
N GLN A 638 -9.83 11.35 -26.14
CA GLN A 638 -10.88 10.92 -25.21
C GLN A 638 -10.72 11.55 -23.83
N ALA A 639 -9.48 11.75 -23.37
CA ALA A 639 -9.20 12.46 -22.11
C ALA A 639 -9.48 13.97 -22.18
N GLY A 640 -9.79 14.52 -23.37
CA GLY A 640 -10.03 15.95 -23.58
C GLY A 640 -8.76 16.79 -23.69
N ALA A 641 -7.59 16.17 -23.84
CA ALA A 641 -6.33 16.90 -23.97
C ALA A 641 -6.24 17.75 -25.25
N MET A 642 -7.20 17.60 -26.19
CA MET A 642 -7.34 18.32 -27.45
C MET A 642 -8.68 19.06 -27.57
N ASP A 643 -9.35 19.42 -26.48
CA ASP A 643 -10.69 20.03 -26.44
C ASP A 643 -10.77 21.47 -27.02
N GLU A 644 -9.73 21.97 -27.65
CA GLU A 644 -9.79 23.25 -28.39
C GLU A 644 -10.56 23.14 -29.71
N SER A 645 -11.03 21.94 -30.07
CA SER A 645 -11.81 21.66 -31.27
C SER A 645 -13.32 21.94 -31.06
N THR A 646 -13.98 22.46 -32.09
CA THR A 646 -15.43 22.65 -32.15
C THR A 646 -16.20 21.33 -32.29
N LYS A 647 -15.54 20.19 -32.40
CA LYS A 647 -16.14 18.87 -32.64
C LYS A 647 -16.17 18.03 -31.36
N THR A 648 -17.09 17.07 -31.28
CA THR A 648 -17.16 16.12 -30.21
C THR A 648 -15.94 15.20 -30.20
N ARG A 649 -15.50 14.75 -29.00
CA ARG A 649 -14.35 13.83 -28.84
C ARG A 649 -14.54 12.54 -29.65
N SER A 650 -15.73 11.94 -29.62
CA SER A 650 -16.00 10.75 -30.41
C SER A 650 -15.86 10.99 -31.93
N ARG A 651 -16.24 12.17 -32.43
CA ARG A 651 -16.02 12.56 -33.83
C ARG A 651 -14.54 12.72 -34.13
N LEU A 652 -13.80 13.38 -33.26
CA LEU A 652 -12.35 13.58 -33.42
C LEU A 652 -11.58 12.25 -33.40
N VAL A 653 -11.99 11.30 -32.53
CA VAL A 653 -11.46 9.93 -32.55
C VAL A 653 -11.74 9.26 -33.90
N LEU A 654 -12.97 9.34 -34.41
CA LEU A 654 -13.31 8.77 -35.69
C LEU A 654 -12.46 9.35 -36.83
N GLU A 655 -12.26 10.68 -36.85
CA GLU A 655 -11.40 11.36 -37.82
C GLU A 655 -9.94 10.94 -37.72
N SER A 656 -9.40 10.81 -36.51
CA SER A 656 -8.04 10.33 -36.27
C SER A 656 -7.83 8.90 -36.78
N GLN A 657 -8.84 8.02 -36.62
CA GLN A 657 -8.81 6.66 -37.16
C GLN A 657 -8.88 6.66 -38.70
N ALA A 658 -9.74 7.47 -39.28
CA ALA A 658 -9.79 7.65 -40.72
C ALA A 658 -8.45 8.14 -41.30
N PHE A 659 -7.88 9.17 -40.68
CA PHE A 659 -6.57 9.73 -41.05
C PHE A 659 -5.44 8.70 -40.90
N ASN A 660 -5.46 7.87 -39.88
CA ASN A 660 -4.48 6.81 -39.68
C ASN A 660 -4.50 5.75 -40.81
N ILE A 661 -5.68 5.43 -41.36
CA ILE A 661 -5.82 4.45 -42.45
C ILE A 661 -5.26 4.98 -43.78
N LEU A 662 -5.16 6.31 -43.97
CA LEU A 662 -4.61 6.93 -45.16
C LEU A 662 -3.12 6.64 -45.32
N THR A 663 -2.65 6.51 -46.55
CA THR A 663 -1.22 6.45 -46.88
C THR A 663 -0.55 7.83 -46.66
N ASP A 664 0.76 7.86 -46.50
CA ASP A 664 1.51 9.11 -46.27
C ASP A 664 1.36 10.10 -47.46
N ARG A 665 1.16 9.60 -48.69
CA ARG A 665 0.84 10.45 -49.85
C ARG A 665 -0.57 11.03 -49.77
N GLU A 666 -1.54 10.22 -49.41
CA GLU A 666 -2.92 10.65 -49.21
C GLU A 666 -3.00 11.70 -48.09
N LYS A 667 -2.35 11.45 -46.94
CA LYS A 667 -2.27 12.41 -45.83
C LYS A 667 -1.72 13.77 -46.26
N ARG A 668 -0.60 13.78 -46.96
CA ARG A 668 -0.01 15.02 -47.51
C ARG A 668 -0.96 15.75 -48.43
N ASN A 669 -1.61 15.05 -49.31
CA ASN A 669 -2.60 15.67 -50.24
C ASN A 669 -3.78 16.26 -49.45
N PHE A 670 -4.36 15.59 -48.50
CA PHE A 670 -5.47 16.14 -47.71
C PHE A 670 -5.06 17.36 -46.87
N ILE A 671 -3.81 17.44 -46.38
CA ILE A 671 -3.31 18.64 -45.71
C ILE A 671 -3.10 19.77 -46.69
N LEU A 672 -2.49 19.48 -47.84
CA LEU A 672 -2.18 20.48 -48.88
C LEU A 672 -3.45 21.12 -49.49
N PHE A 673 -4.47 20.32 -49.68
CA PHE A 673 -5.74 20.74 -50.28
C PHE A 673 -6.87 21.00 -49.25
N LYS A 674 -6.53 21.27 -47.97
CA LYS A 674 -7.52 21.52 -46.92
C LYS A 674 -8.51 22.65 -47.27
N ASP A 675 -8.03 23.70 -47.91
CA ASP A 675 -8.85 24.83 -48.34
C ASP A 675 -9.84 24.46 -49.44
N ARG A 676 -9.56 23.41 -50.23
CA ARG A 676 -10.42 22.90 -51.28
C ARG A 676 -11.53 21.97 -50.75
N PHE A 677 -11.26 21.18 -49.75
CA PHE A 677 -12.14 20.12 -49.26
C PHE A 677 -12.68 20.35 -47.85
N GLY A 678 -12.24 21.41 -47.19
CA GLY A 678 -12.57 21.70 -45.78
C GLY A 678 -11.77 20.89 -44.77
N GLU A 679 -11.96 21.24 -43.50
CA GLU A 679 -11.22 20.65 -42.38
C GLU A 679 -11.83 19.32 -41.89
N ASP A 680 -12.96 18.87 -42.35
CA ASP A 680 -13.51 17.58 -42.00
C ASP A 680 -12.99 16.49 -42.93
N ILE A 681 -12.11 15.63 -42.37
CA ILE A 681 -11.45 14.58 -43.16
C ILE A 681 -12.45 13.59 -43.80
N LEU A 682 -13.58 13.34 -43.17
CA LEU A 682 -14.57 12.38 -43.67
C LEU A 682 -15.36 12.98 -44.82
N GLU A 683 -15.69 14.27 -44.74
CA GLU A 683 -16.29 15.02 -45.83
C GLU A 683 -15.31 15.17 -46.99
N ALA A 684 -14.05 15.53 -46.70
CA ALA A 684 -13.00 15.63 -47.68
C ALA A 684 -12.78 14.31 -48.44
N ILE A 685 -12.68 13.18 -47.71
CA ILE A 685 -12.58 11.84 -48.32
C ILE A 685 -13.81 11.55 -49.20
N SER A 686 -15.03 11.84 -48.74
CA SER A 686 -16.24 11.64 -49.48
C SER A 686 -16.29 12.46 -50.77
N GLN A 687 -15.89 13.74 -50.70
CA GLN A 687 -15.79 14.61 -51.87
C GLN A 687 -14.75 14.11 -52.88
N VAL A 688 -13.55 13.73 -52.39
CA VAL A 688 -12.48 13.18 -53.24
C VAL A 688 -12.94 11.88 -53.94
N ILE A 689 -13.66 11.01 -53.23
CA ILE A 689 -14.26 9.79 -53.81
C ILE A 689 -15.25 10.11 -54.89
N ASN A 690 -16.22 11.03 -54.63
CA ASN A 690 -17.31 11.35 -55.53
C ASN A 690 -16.87 12.14 -56.78
N THR A 691 -15.81 12.98 -56.64
CA THR A 691 -15.35 13.85 -57.73
C THR A 691 -14.16 13.27 -58.50
N GLY A 692 -13.51 12.23 -58.03
CA GLY A 692 -12.29 11.73 -58.66
C GLY A 692 -11.13 12.75 -58.64
N ALA A 693 -11.06 13.62 -57.61
CA ALA A 693 -10.16 14.77 -57.55
C ALA A 693 -8.70 14.40 -57.78
N LEU A 694 -8.03 15.23 -58.59
CA LEU A 694 -6.59 15.11 -58.89
C LEU A 694 -5.79 16.08 -58.01
N ALA A 695 -4.58 15.66 -57.67
CA ALA A 695 -3.55 16.51 -57.08
C ALA A 695 -2.82 17.31 -58.20
N ASP A 696 -1.93 18.25 -57.81
CA ASP A 696 -1.24 19.12 -58.78
C ASP A 696 -0.34 18.35 -59.75
N ASP A 697 0.05 17.11 -59.44
CA ASP A 697 0.79 16.18 -60.28
C ASP A 697 -0.10 15.39 -61.26
N ASN A 698 -1.35 15.78 -61.44
CA ASN A 698 -2.40 15.11 -62.24
C ASN A 698 -2.68 13.65 -61.86
N ARG A 699 -2.29 13.23 -60.69
CA ARG A 699 -2.62 11.90 -60.16
C ARG A 699 -3.80 11.99 -59.20
N PRO A 700 -4.62 10.94 -59.11
CA PRO A 700 -5.74 10.93 -58.14
C PRO A 700 -5.22 11.15 -56.74
N ILE A 701 -5.87 12.01 -55.95
CA ILE A 701 -5.62 12.20 -54.50
C ILE A 701 -5.72 10.87 -53.80
N MET A 702 -6.78 10.10 -54.13
CA MET A 702 -6.94 8.71 -53.67
C MET A 702 -7.31 7.84 -54.89
N LYS A 703 -6.62 6.72 -55.07
CA LYS A 703 -6.94 5.78 -56.17
C LYS A 703 -8.27 5.06 -55.93
N PRO A 704 -9.04 4.77 -56.98
CA PRO A 704 -10.33 4.06 -56.83
C PRO A 704 -10.24 2.73 -56.09
N SER A 705 -9.19 1.92 -56.33
CA SER A 705 -8.93 0.67 -55.61
C SER A 705 -8.67 0.83 -54.11
N ARG A 706 -8.28 2.04 -53.67
CA ARG A 706 -8.07 2.36 -52.27
C ARG A 706 -9.35 2.65 -51.52
N PHE A 707 -10.38 3.10 -52.21
CA PHE A 707 -11.71 3.37 -51.60
C PHE A 707 -12.31 2.14 -50.98
N GLU A 708 -12.29 1.01 -51.69
CA GLU A 708 -12.77 -0.28 -51.14
C GLU A 708 -11.99 -0.70 -49.90
N THR A 709 -10.68 -0.63 -50.01
CA THR A 709 -9.78 -0.98 -48.87
C THR A 709 -9.98 -0.05 -47.68
N PHE A 710 -10.11 1.25 -47.95
CA PHE A 710 -10.40 2.25 -46.92
C PHE A 710 -11.75 1.97 -46.25
N SER A 711 -12.83 1.86 -47.06
CA SER A 711 -14.17 1.65 -46.57
C SER A 711 -14.30 0.37 -45.73
N LYS A 712 -13.65 -0.72 -46.17
CA LYS A 712 -13.65 -1.99 -45.42
C LYS A 712 -13.00 -1.85 -44.07
N LYS A 713 -11.83 -1.18 -43.98
CA LYS A 713 -11.11 -0.95 -42.73
C LYS A 713 -11.81 0.04 -41.82
N PHE A 714 -12.47 1.07 -42.42
CA PHE A 714 -13.10 2.16 -41.70
C PHE A 714 -14.48 1.81 -41.14
N LYS A 715 -15.17 0.81 -41.77
CA LYS A 715 -16.54 0.42 -41.40
C LYS A 715 -16.73 0.17 -39.92
N ASN A 716 -15.85 -0.59 -39.30
CA ASN A 716 -15.95 -0.93 -37.88
C ASN A 716 -15.94 0.31 -36.96
N TYR A 717 -15.06 1.28 -37.25
CA TYR A 717 -14.98 2.54 -36.48
C TYR A 717 -16.22 3.40 -36.69
N ARG A 718 -16.76 3.42 -37.90
CA ARG A 718 -17.99 4.12 -38.23
C ARG A 718 -19.19 3.51 -37.50
N ASP A 719 -19.34 2.19 -37.52
CA ASP A 719 -20.39 1.47 -36.81
C ASP A 719 -20.35 1.72 -35.29
N MET A 720 -19.14 1.80 -34.70
CA MET A 720 -18.97 2.19 -33.29
C MET A 720 -19.41 3.63 -33.03
N TYR A 721 -18.99 4.56 -33.89
CA TYR A 721 -19.37 5.97 -33.78
C TYR A 721 -20.88 6.17 -33.93
N ASP A 722 -21.52 5.51 -34.90
CA ASP A 722 -22.96 5.63 -35.15
C ASP A 722 -23.81 5.18 -33.95
N LYS A 723 -23.33 4.21 -33.17
CA LYS A 723 -23.96 3.80 -31.90
C LYS A 723 -23.72 4.80 -30.77
N ASN A 724 -22.62 5.53 -30.82
CA ASN A 724 -22.16 6.42 -29.77
C ASN A 724 -22.64 7.87 -29.92
N LYS A 725 -22.80 8.36 -31.16
CA LYS A 725 -22.97 9.79 -31.46
C LYS A 725 -24.14 10.49 -30.76
N SER A 726 -25.19 9.77 -30.37
CA SER A 726 -26.34 10.30 -29.62
C SER A 726 -26.11 10.38 -28.10
N HIS A 727 -24.98 9.89 -27.59
CA HIS A 727 -24.73 9.77 -26.17
C HIS A 727 -23.45 10.51 -25.75
N GLN A 728 -23.24 11.74 -26.27
CA GLN A 728 -21.96 12.45 -26.11
C GLN A 728 -21.65 12.83 -24.66
N LYS A 729 -22.63 13.30 -23.87
CA LYS A 729 -22.41 13.62 -22.43
C LYS A 729 -21.91 12.39 -21.67
N LEU A 730 -22.63 11.27 -21.77
CA LEU A 730 -22.24 10.02 -21.12
C LEU A 730 -20.91 9.48 -21.65
N SER A 731 -20.63 9.69 -22.96
CA SER A 731 -19.35 9.27 -23.55
C SER A 731 -18.18 10.07 -22.98
N ASN A 732 -18.30 11.39 -22.86
CA ASN A 732 -17.27 12.23 -22.29
C ASN A 732 -17.03 11.86 -20.82
N TRP A 733 -18.11 11.73 -20.04
CA TRP A 733 -18.02 11.27 -18.66
C TRP A 733 -17.30 9.93 -18.56
N TRP A 734 -17.68 8.96 -19.39
CA TRP A 734 -17.10 7.61 -19.36
C TRP A 734 -15.62 7.59 -19.76
N TYR A 735 -15.25 8.37 -20.79
CA TYR A 735 -13.86 8.49 -21.24
C TYR A 735 -12.98 9.13 -20.17
N GLU A 736 -13.41 10.25 -19.61
CA GLU A 736 -12.70 10.95 -18.54
C GLU A 736 -12.52 10.04 -17.32
N ASN A 737 -13.59 9.45 -16.84
CA ASN A 737 -13.53 8.58 -15.66
C ASN A 737 -12.63 7.35 -15.89
N SER A 738 -12.70 6.72 -17.07
CA SER A 738 -11.88 5.55 -17.38
C SER A 738 -10.41 5.86 -17.65
N LEU A 739 -10.06 7.08 -18.03
CA LEU A 739 -8.72 7.50 -18.40
C LEU A 739 -8.04 8.39 -17.34
N LEU A 740 -8.80 9.18 -16.61
CA LEU A 740 -8.32 10.18 -15.67
C LEU A 740 -8.68 9.84 -14.20
N GLY A 741 -9.66 8.94 -13.99
CA GLY A 741 -10.18 8.62 -12.66
C GLY A 741 -11.34 9.51 -12.20
N TYR A 742 -11.60 10.62 -12.88
CA TYR A 742 -12.70 11.56 -12.59
C TYR A 742 -13.25 12.16 -13.88
N SER A 743 -14.45 12.77 -13.82
CA SER A 743 -15.02 13.54 -14.90
C SER A 743 -15.09 15.01 -14.55
N TYR A 744 -14.77 15.88 -15.52
CA TYR A 744 -14.78 17.33 -15.36
C TYR A 744 -15.76 18.03 -16.32
N SER A 745 -16.21 17.33 -17.36
CA SER A 745 -17.10 17.92 -18.38
C SER A 745 -18.57 17.73 -18.06
N HIS A 746 -18.94 16.61 -17.45
CA HIS A 746 -20.31 16.26 -17.09
C HIS A 746 -20.33 15.39 -15.85
N ASP A 747 -21.40 15.45 -15.06
CA ASP A 747 -21.71 14.48 -14.02
C ASP A 747 -22.74 13.43 -14.50
N LEU A 748 -22.89 12.34 -13.76
CA LEU A 748 -23.84 11.29 -14.10
C LEU A 748 -25.30 11.77 -13.99
N LYS A 749 -25.61 12.68 -13.08
CA LYS A 749 -26.93 13.28 -12.93
C LYS A 749 -27.34 13.96 -14.23
N GLU A 750 -26.51 14.86 -14.77
CA GLU A 750 -26.74 15.56 -16.04
C GLU A 750 -26.91 14.61 -17.24
N CYS A 751 -26.23 13.47 -17.24
CA CYS A 751 -26.28 12.48 -18.30
C CYS A 751 -27.63 11.74 -18.35
N PHE A 752 -28.34 11.63 -17.22
CA PHE A 752 -29.52 10.75 -17.11
C PHE A 752 -30.80 11.46 -16.65
N GLU A 753 -30.76 12.72 -16.22
CA GLU A 753 -31.90 13.43 -15.65
C GLU A 753 -33.08 13.54 -16.64
N GLU A 754 -32.82 13.77 -17.93
CA GLU A 754 -33.86 13.81 -18.97
C GLU A 754 -34.64 12.49 -19.09
N GLY A 755 -33.99 11.35 -18.89
CA GLY A 755 -34.58 10.02 -19.03
C GLY A 755 -35.15 9.42 -17.75
N TYR A 756 -34.71 9.87 -16.59
CA TYR A 756 -35.03 9.25 -15.30
C TYR A 756 -35.70 10.20 -14.29
N GLY A 757 -35.92 11.48 -14.66
CA GLY A 757 -36.47 12.50 -13.78
C GLY A 757 -35.45 12.97 -12.71
N THR A 758 -35.94 13.62 -11.67
CA THR A 758 -35.10 14.18 -10.65
C THR A 758 -34.15 13.15 -10.02
N LEU A 759 -32.86 13.40 -10.12
CA LEU A 759 -31.77 12.58 -9.56
C LEU A 759 -31.01 13.40 -8.51
N ASN A 760 -30.49 12.71 -7.51
CA ASN A 760 -29.58 13.30 -6.52
C ASN A 760 -28.15 12.86 -6.80
N THR A 761 -27.19 13.78 -6.65
CA THR A 761 -25.78 13.40 -6.55
C THR A 761 -25.51 12.74 -5.20
N LEU A 762 -24.45 11.94 -5.07
CA LEU A 762 -24.09 11.31 -3.81
C LEU A 762 -23.65 12.35 -2.77
N LYS A 763 -23.15 13.53 -3.19
CA LYS A 763 -22.87 14.66 -2.29
C LYS A 763 -24.16 15.23 -1.71
N GLU A 764 -25.18 15.47 -2.55
CA GLU A 764 -26.51 15.92 -2.11
C GLU A 764 -27.18 14.93 -1.16
N VAL A 765 -26.95 13.62 -1.34
CA VAL A 765 -27.50 12.56 -0.48
C VAL A 765 -26.97 12.66 0.96
N LYS A 766 -25.71 13.09 1.15
CA LYS A 766 -25.15 13.25 2.50
C LYS A 766 -25.97 14.24 3.35
N ASP A 767 -26.54 15.26 2.73
CA ASP A 767 -27.33 16.31 3.41
C ASP A 767 -28.82 15.95 3.59
N LEU A 768 -29.29 14.86 2.99
CA LEU A 768 -30.68 14.41 3.16
C LEU A 768 -30.94 13.91 4.61
N PRO A 769 -32.19 14.11 5.13
CA PRO A 769 -32.59 13.49 6.40
C PRO A 769 -32.50 11.96 6.37
N GLU A 770 -32.29 11.34 7.53
CA GLU A 770 -32.36 9.89 7.70
C GLU A 770 -33.69 9.32 7.19
N GLN A 771 -33.65 8.09 6.64
CA GLN A 771 -34.79 7.39 6.04
C GLN A 771 -35.41 8.06 4.80
N SER A 772 -34.78 9.11 4.28
CA SER A 772 -35.23 9.73 3.02
C SER A 772 -35.05 8.78 1.85
N ASN A 773 -36.06 8.67 1.00
CA ASN A 773 -35.96 7.97 -0.28
C ASN A 773 -35.42 8.92 -1.34
N TYR A 774 -34.50 8.46 -2.12
CA TYR A 774 -33.87 9.23 -3.20
C TYR A 774 -33.53 8.34 -4.41
N LYS A 775 -33.24 8.98 -5.50
CA LYS A 775 -32.82 8.32 -6.75
C LYS A 775 -31.49 8.88 -7.20
N THR A 776 -30.56 7.99 -7.50
CA THR A 776 -29.21 8.40 -7.94
C THR A 776 -28.71 7.53 -9.07
N VAL A 777 -27.68 8.03 -9.76
CA VAL A 777 -26.90 7.28 -10.75
C VAL A 777 -25.45 7.26 -10.32
N CYS A 778 -24.85 6.07 -10.23
CA CYS A 778 -23.48 5.92 -9.79
C CYS A 778 -22.73 4.80 -10.52
N GLN A 779 -21.41 4.84 -10.49
CA GLN A 779 -20.53 3.81 -11.01
C GLN A 779 -20.07 2.89 -9.88
N VAL A 780 -20.14 1.59 -10.11
CA VAL A 780 -19.65 0.57 -9.17
C VAL A 780 -18.12 0.61 -9.11
N LYS A 781 -17.57 0.84 -7.94
CA LYS A 781 -16.13 0.74 -7.67
C LYS A 781 -15.77 -0.67 -7.19
N ASP A 782 -16.55 -1.21 -6.23
CA ASP A 782 -16.44 -2.60 -5.78
C ASP A 782 -17.80 -3.15 -5.34
N PHE A 783 -17.90 -4.46 -5.23
CA PHE A 783 -19.09 -5.12 -4.69
C PHE A 783 -18.74 -6.49 -4.13
N PHE A 784 -19.43 -6.88 -3.06
CA PHE A 784 -19.26 -8.19 -2.43
C PHE A 784 -20.54 -8.64 -1.74
N THR A 785 -20.72 -9.96 -1.67
CA THR A 785 -21.87 -10.55 -1.03
C THR A 785 -21.54 -11.05 0.36
N ARG A 786 -22.48 -10.90 1.30
CA ARG A 786 -22.41 -11.40 2.68
C ARG A 786 -23.69 -12.11 3.06
N ILE A 787 -23.63 -12.85 4.17
CA ILE A 787 -24.78 -13.49 4.80
C ILE A 787 -24.97 -12.80 6.15
N SER A 788 -26.20 -12.36 6.43
CA SER A 788 -26.57 -11.78 7.72
C SER A 788 -26.62 -12.85 8.82
N GLN A 789 -26.64 -12.44 10.09
CA GLN A 789 -26.82 -13.36 11.22
C GLN A 789 -28.11 -14.18 11.12
N GLY A 790 -29.14 -13.65 10.45
CA GLY A 790 -30.39 -14.36 10.17
C GLY A 790 -30.37 -15.25 8.92
N GLY A 791 -29.22 -15.52 8.32
CA GLY A 791 -29.07 -16.39 7.16
C GLY A 791 -29.42 -15.74 5.81
N ASN A 792 -29.83 -14.46 5.76
CA ASN A 792 -30.21 -13.78 4.53
C ASN A 792 -28.97 -13.28 3.79
N LYS A 793 -28.87 -13.57 2.48
CA LYS A 793 -27.85 -13.08 1.60
C LYS A 793 -28.09 -11.61 1.24
N TYR A 794 -27.04 -10.79 1.30
CA TYR A 794 -27.09 -9.41 0.84
C TYR A 794 -25.81 -9.02 0.08
N MET A 795 -25.90 -7.98 -0.75
CA MET A 795 -24.78 -7.44 -1.49
C MET A 795 -24.49 -6.03 -0.97
N ILE A 796 -23.21 -5.77 -0.69
CA ILE A 796 -22.72 -4.42 -0.47
C ILE A 796 -22.12 -3.95 -1.80
N ILE A 797 -22.52 -2.76 -2.25
CA ILE A 797 -22.03 -2.10 -3.46
C ILE A 797 -21.36 -0.81 -3.03
N GLU A 798 -20.08 -0.67 -3.33
CA GLU A 798 -19.35 0.58 -3.18
C GLU A 798 -19.39 1.31 -4.52
N ALA A 799 -19.91 2.51 -4.54
CA ALA A 799 -20.11 3.26 -5.78
C ALA A 799 -19.85 4.75 -5.60
N SER A 800 -19.44 5.41 -6.69
CA SER A 800 -19.19 6.85 -6.76
C SER A 800 -19.86 7.46 -7.99
N ASP A 801 -20.23 8.73 -7.90
CA ASP A 801 -20.69 9.54 -9.03
C ASP A 801 -19.72 10.69 -9.38
N ASN A 802 -18.49 10.65 -8.81
CA ASN A 802 -17.43 11.66 -8.83
C ASN A 802 -17.73 12.92 -7.99
N THR A 803 -18.89 13.06 -7.38
CA THR A 803 -19.18 14.10 -6.38
C THR A 803 -18.92 13.59 -4.97
N ALA A 804 -19.14 12.29 -4.76
CA ALA A 804 -18.86 11.57 -3.51
C ALA A 804 -18.90 10.05 -3.76
N SER A 805 -18.43 9.30 -2.78
CA SER A 805 -18.55 7.83 -2.72
C SER A 805 -19.55 7.42 -1.63
N SER A 806 -20.27 6.32 -1.83
CA SER A 806 -21.25 5.79 -0.88
C SER A 806 -21.33 4.26 -0.94
N LYS A 807 -21.82 3.65 0.17
CA LYS A 807 -22.07 2.21 0.28
C LYS A 807 -23.57 1.94 0.21
N PHE A 808 -23.94 1.01 -0.65
CA PHE A 808 -25.32 0.58 -0.87
C PHE A 808 -25.50 -0.87 -0.45
N ILE A 809 -26.56 -1.16 0.29
CA ILE A 809 -26.92 -2.50 0.73
C ILE A 809 -28.13 -2.97 -0.09
N LEU A 810 -27.93 -3.99 -0.90
CA LEU A 810 -28.98 -4.68 -1.63
C LEU A 810 -29.31 -5.98 -0.91
N MET A 811 -30.51 -6.06 -0.33
CA MET A 811 -31.00 -7.23 0.42
C MET A 811 -31.88 -8.11 -0.44
N ASP A 812 -31.84 -9.43 -0.21
CA ASP A 812 -32.75 -10.40 -0.80
C ASP A 812 -34.11 -10.30 -0.09
N ASN A 813 -35.00 -9.50 -0.66
CA ASN A 813 -36.36 -9.41 -0.17
C ASN A 813 -37.24 -10.33 -1.02
N SER A 814 -37.90 -11.28 -0.38
CA SER A 814 -38.78 -12.30 -0.98
C SER A 814 -39.96 -11.77 -1.82
N ARG A 815 -40.12 -10.45 -1.93
CA ARG A 815 -41.15 -9.79 -2.77
C ARG A 815 -40.66 -9.31 -4.13
N GLU A 816 -39.34 -9.29 -4.37
CA GLU A 816 -38.78 -8.93 -5.66
C GLU A 816 -37.61 -9.89 -6.00
N GLU A 817 -37.76 -10.70 -7.04
CA GLU A 817 -36.76 -11.63 -7.60
C GLU A 817 -35.43 -10.97 -8.06
N LYS A 818 -35.26 -9.67 -7.79
CA LYS A 818 -34.23 -8.81 -8.40
C LYS A 818 -32.83 -9.06 -7.91
N LEU A 819 -32.59 -9.37 -6.62
CA LEU A 819 -31.24 -9.66 -6.12
C LEU A 819 -30.73 -10.99 -6.68
N THR A 820 -31.60 -12.01 -6.67
CA THR A 820 -31.30 -13.32 -7.23
C THR A 820 -31.00 -13.22 -8.71
N GLU A 821 -31.73 -12.40 -9.44
CA GLU A 821 -31.49 -12.11 -10.86
C GLU A 821 -30.16 -11.37 -11.08
N PHE A 822 -29.83 -10.36 -10.27
CA PHE A 822 -28.52 -9.68 -10.35
C PHE A 822 -27.37 -10.59 -9.97
N LEU A 823 -27.51 -11.42 -8.93
CA LEU A 823 -26.48 -12.37 -8.49
C LEU A 823 -26.30 -13.55 -9.45
N ASN A 824 -27.41 -14.06 -10.05
CA ASN A 824 -27.36 -15.23 -10.93
C ASN A 824 -27.04 -14.90 -12.39
N CYS A 825 -27.29 -13.68 -12.85
CA CYS A 825 -27.09 -13.28 -14.24
C CYS A 825 -25.70 -12.73 -14.59
N ASN A 826 -24.75 -12.67 -13.62
CA ASN A 826 -23.38 -12.12 -13.80
C ASN A 826 -23.37 -10.73 -14.47
N LYS A 827 -24.40 -9.93 -14.25
CA LYS A 827 -24.55 -8.59 -14.85
C LYS A 827 -23.77 -7.52 -14.09
N MET A 828 -23.41 -7.77 -12.82
CA MET A 828 -22.64 -6.83 -12.01
C MET A 828 -21.15 -6.94 -12.36
N SER A 829 -20.52 -5.82 -12.61
CA SER A 829 -19.07 -5.71 -12.81
C SER A 829 -18.55 -4.43 -12.17
N LYS A 830 -17.27 -4.39 -11.84
CA LYS A 830 -16.58 -3.12 -11.57
C LYS A 830 -16.77 -2.23 -12.81
N ASP A 831 -16.90 -0.93 -12.62
CA ASP A 831 -17.21 0.06 -13.64
C ASP A 831 -18.64 0.00 -14.22
N ALA A 832 -19.53 -0.85 -13.73
CA ALA A 832 -20.94 -0.83 -14.12
C ALA A 832 -21.62 0.47 -13.67
N ILE A 833 -22.45 1.06 -14.52
CA ILE A 833 -23.25 2.24 -14.16
C ILE A 833 -24.64 1.76 -13.75
N LEU A 834 -25.06 2.16 -12.54
CA LEU A 834 -26.36 1.79 -11.97
C LEU A 834 -27.24 3.02 -11.76
N VAL A 835 -28.53 2.88 -12.06
CA VAL A 835 -29.58 3.77 -11.55
C VAL A 835 -30.18 3.09 -10.33
N LEU A 836 -30.13 3.73 -9.18
CA LEU A 836 -30.59 3.22 -7.90
C LEU A 836 -31.72 4.07 -7.33
N ASN A 837 -32.79 3.42 -6.84
CA ASN A 837 -33.67 4.02 -5.83
C ASN A 837 -33.26 3.46 -4.49
N ALA A 838 -32.95 4.30 -3.54
CA ALA A 838 -32.44 3.90 -2.25
C ALA A 838 -33.05 4.72 -1.11
N SER A 839 -32.93 4.20 0.11
CA SER A 839 -33.32 4.89 1.36
C SER A 839 -32.06 5.13 2.17
N LYS A 840 -31.83 6.37 2.61
CA LYS A 840 -30.68 6.75 3.42
C LYS A 840 -30.73 6.10 4.80
N ASN A 841 -29.58 5.58 5.27
CA ASN A 841 -29.41 5.06 6.61
C ASN A 841 -27.97 5.29 7.08
N ARG A 842 -27.74 6.38 7.77
CA ARG A 842 -26.41 6.87 8.19
C ARG A 842 -25.45 6.96 6.99
N ASP A 843 -24.30 6.30 7.07
CA ASP A 843 -23.27 6.29 6.00
C ASP A 843 -23.56 5.25 4.90
N THR A 844 -24.67 4.52 4.99
CA THR A 844 -25.07 3.51 4.01
C THR A 844 -26.47 3.80 3.50
N SER A 845 -26.85 3.16 2.40
CA SER A 845 -28.21 3.28 1.89
C SER A 845 -28.76 1.92 1.47
N PHE A 846 -30.02 1.64 1.81
CA PHE A 846 -30.68 0.42 1.39
C PHE A 846 -31.29 0.59 0.03
N VAL A 847 -30.98 -0.33 -0.90
CA VAL A 847 -31.45 -0.29 -2.29
C VAL A 847 -32.85 -0.85 -2.38
N ASN A 848 -33.77 -0.02 -2.88
CA ASN A 848 -35.16 -0.41 -3.15
C ASN A 848 -35.35 -0.94 -4.59
N SER A 849 -34.62 -0.37 -5.55
CA SER A 849 -34.59 -0.90 -6.92
C SER A 849 -33.27 -0.55 -7.62
N VAL A 850 -32.85 -1.39 -8.58
CA VAL A 850 -31.59 -1.25 -9.31
C VAL A 850 -31.84 -1.47 -10.81
N ARG A 851 -31.19 -0.64 -11.65
CA ARG A 851 -31.14 -0.81 -13.10
C ARG A 851 -29.72 -0.63 -13.61
N LEU A 852 -29.25 -1.57 -14.41
CA LEU A 852 -27.95 -1.53 -15.08
C LEU A 852 -28.02 -0.78 -16.40
N ILE A 853 -27.07 0.10 -16.65
CA ILE A 853 -26.91 0.84 -17.89
C ILE A 853 -25.95 0.08 -18.83
N ASP A 854 -26.34 -0.03 -20.12
CA ASP A 854 -25.49 -0.68 -21.12
C ASP A 854 -24.35 0.25 -21.58
N THR A 855 -23.11 -0.12 -21.29
CA THR A 855 -21.90 0.62 -21.71
C THR A 855 -21.26 0.11 -23.00
N LYS A 856 -21.93 -0.81 -23.73
CA LYS A 856 -21.43 -1.33 -25.02
C LYS A 856 -21.45 -0.29 -26.14
N ILE A 857 -22.17 0.81 -25.93
CA ILE A 857 -22.22 1.95 -26.87
C ILE A 857 -20.92 2.79 -26.85
N MET A 858 -20.04 2.61 -25.88
CA MET A 858 -18.78 3.39 -25.74
C MET A 858 -17.71 2.94 -26.74
N MET A 859 -16.97 3.89 -27.29
CA MET A 859 -15.81 3.63 -28.16
C MET A 859 -14.59 3.30 -27.30
N LYS A 860 -14.49 2.07 -26.81
CA LYS A 860 -13.42 1.66 -25.86
C LYS A 860 -12.07 1.56 -26.57
N LEU A 861 -10.99 2.01 -25.93
CA LEU A 861 -9.62 1.97 -26.48
C LEU A 861 -9.19 0.58 -26.96
N LYS A 862 -9.58 -0.48 -26.24
CA LYS A 862 -9.28 -1.86 -26.63
C LYS A 862 -9.91 -2.28 -27.95
N ASP A 863 -11.06 -1.69 -28.31
CA ASP A 863 -11.79 -1.97 -29.55
C ASP A 863 -11.29 -1.09 -30.72
N LEU A 864 -10.68 0.06 -30.40
CA LEU A 864 -10.02 0.94 -31.38
C LEU A 864 -8.66 0.40 -31.85
N LYS A 865 -8.05 -0.53 -31.09
CA LYS A 865 -6.75 -1.16 -31.42
C LYS A 865 -6.87 -2.29 -32.44
N LYS A 866 -8.07 -2.80 -32.70
CA LYS A 866 -8.33 -3.90 -33.65
C LYS A 866 -8.54 -3.36 -35.06
#